data_ecfe06485e99cf9a039f6add5d73193f
#
_entry.id   ecfe06485e99cf9a039f6add5d73193f
#
_cell.length_a   1.000
_cell.length_b   1.000
_cell.length_c   1.000
_cell.angle_alpha   90.00
_cell.angle_beta   90.00
_cell.angle_gamma   90.00
#
_symmetry.space_group_name_H-M   'P 1'
#
loop_
_entity.id
_entity.type
_entity.pdbx_description
1 polymer ?
#
loop_
_entity_poly.entity_id
_entity_poly.type
_entity_poly.pdbx_seq_one_letter_code
_entity_poly.pdbx_strand_id
1 'polypeptide(L)'
;MLTGGEDRWIAAFVLSVCLATSVTTAQESILHHMPPENASAGESVTLIASLFSDMRVMEAKLFIRETNSLNFTEEELNFSGSTLEFTVPSNRITQAGLEYAIIIRLDDGSTLAFPHGDPLKNPYNLVIGPPRQGSRSFERRESYFVDAVDFESKDFLVLSPEPGSTIVPGDEVIAVSFFNIPDIDTTSIRITLDGVDFTPLASIGGGIISLLPGELNPGPHSIIVESRTKYNEQIRPLTWIFNTAAGEWSVLDEISFDGKLNGRLSSQASEAQVINYSEVTGKFNVDVNWAGFKGSVRLNTRDNPYVQPLNRFSGKLFLGKYLNVYTGDYFPSISPYLIDGRRVRGMGFDVDLKWVRFQSVSGELNRPVQRKFGVDGGLVLMENQTSVDPVTGKPIFYLERTGYTFTRNITAMRLSSELFSRFKLGIHYLKAKDDVGSVNKEIDDFGTFNVDSTAFAGFSMDIPAENYTKDNFSQVVQENGGLVNLSNSKWSYRNPEDNLVVGFDLGAIMDKRRLDFNFTWNMSLFNRDIWDGPMSLEEMDVALDDSVDGIIGRQYDENGIITQDGLLETADMAGPLEALGDLIIINTNMTPLVPIDVINYDAHPIATVVNMPSAAFNFKLAGNYTLSKFIVEYRQVGPEFVSLGNPFLASNIREFILLNRIAHFFDSKLLITTGFKHRDNKILETVVNPLNTNTITLNLSFLPGAGAPSYVLNFQSIGKNNEKEELDKVGESDVDNRQDTRTTNVLLSINYPITFRSIKHNFVLNYNRMINTDKLAGQRMAGYFFPGSDSKSVTLSLASRFQSPLRTMLNVSLMDLFIPSLDYEGNVIKNTITWKTLGVNGKYALQDNKINLTGGLSYIKNESLTTVSSVINLRGGADYKLRQDFSLSFSGQLQIIVNETAKETKLNTSGILISFRYNF
;
A
#
# COMPACT_ATOMS: atom_id res chain seq x y z
N MET A 1 17.85 -36.60 8.05
CA MET A 1 17.65 -37.95 7.46
C MET A 1 16.16 -38.16 7.28
N LEU A 2 15.66 -38.02 6.07
CA LEU A 2 14.25 -38.26 5.73
C LEU A 2 14.08 -39.72 5.35
N THR A 3 13.48 -40.51 6.23
CA THR A 3 13.07 -41.87 5.97
C THR A 3 11.56 -41.98 6.12
N GLY A 4 10.86 -41.97 5.02
CA GLY A 4 9.43 -42.27 4.96
C GLY A 4 8.96 -42.30 3.51
N GLY A 5 8.63 -43.49 2.99
CA GLY A 5 8.24 -43.72 1.59
C GLY A 5 6.89 -43.09 1.17
N GLU A 6 6.11 -42.54 2.09
CA GLU A 6 4.80 -41.94 1.83
C GLU A 6 4.87 -40.51 1.29
N ASP A 7 5.95 -39.76 1.58
CA ASP A 7 6.09 -38.37 1.16
C ASP A 7 6.37 -38.23 -0.36
N ARG A 8 6.86 -39.28 -1.01
CA ARG A 8 7.15 -39.29 -2.46
C ARG A 8 5.89 -39.35 -3.33
N TRP A 9 4.80 -39.91 -2.83
CA TRP A 9 3.56 -40.03 -3.60
C TRP A 9 2.75 -38.73 -3.62
N ILE A 10 2.84 -37.93 -2.57
CA ILE A 10 2.16 -36.63 -2.47
C ILE A 10 2.80 -35.64 -3.44
N ALA A 11 4.13 -35.62 -3.54
CA ALA A 11 4.85 -34.77 -4.50
C ALA A 11 4.57 -35.15 -5.95
N ALA A 12 4.45 -36.44 -6.25
CA ALA A 12 4.17 -36.95 -7.61
C ALA A 12 2.71 -36.65 -8.04
N PHE A 13 1.75 -36.75 -7.15
CA PHE A 13 0.35 -36.43 -7.43
C PHE A 13 0.13 -34.94 -7.73
N VAL A 14 0.82 -34.03 -7.00
CA VAL A 14 0.75 -32.58 -7.22
C VAL A 14 1.33 -32.18 -8.58
N LEU A 15 2.37 -32.91 -9.06
CA LEU A 15 3.01 -32.60 -10.35
C LEU A 15 2.19 -33.04 -11.58
N SER A 16 1.33 -34.09 -11.42
CA SER A 16 0.58 -34.65 -12.53
C SER A 16 -0.69 -33.88 -12.92
N VAL A 17 -1.19 -33.01 -12.06
CA VAL A 17 -2.45 -32.25 -12.30
C VAL A 17 -2.22 -30.96 -13.10
N CYS A 18 -0.95 -30.57 -13.36
CA CYS A 18 -0.61 -29.25 -13.93
C CYS A 18 -0.60 -29.17 -15.47
N LEU A 19 -1.00 -30.20 -16.22
CA LEU A 19 -0.81 -30.27 -17.69
C LEU A 19 -2.11 -30.48 -18.48
N ALA A 20 -2.91 -29.47 -18.72
CA ALA A 20 -3.87 -29.29 -19.84
C ALA A 20 -4.83 -28.10 -19.61
N THR A 21 -5.14 -27.19 -20.45
CA THR A 21 -5.36 -26.80 -21.82
C THR A 21 -6.03 -25.43 -21.93
N SER A 22 -6.02 -24.80 -23.10
CA SER A 22 -6.29 -23.36 -23.38
C SER A 22 -7.46 -23.09 -24.36
N VAL A 23 -7.90 -21.84 -24.50
CA VAL A 23 -8.25 -21.03 -25.70
C VAL A 23 -9.37 -19.97 -25.50
N THR A 24 -9.36 -18.82 -26.16
CA THR A 24 -9.60 -17.40 -25.91
C THR A 24 -10.81 -16.68 -26.53
N THR A 25 -11.16 -15.42 -26.12
CA THR A 25 -11.41 -14.09 -26.78
C THR A 25 -12.00 -12.98 -25.86
N ALA A 26 -11.98 -11.67 -26.26
CA ALA A 26 -11.86 -10.47 -25.42
C ALA A 26 -13.08 -9.54 -25.18
N GLN A 27 -13.09 -8.75 -24.04
CA GLN A 27 -14.03 -7.65 -23.71
C GLN A 27 -13.60 -6.71 -22.57
N GLU A 28 -14.21 -5.52 -22.40
CA GLU A 28 -13.84 -4.38 -21.52
C GLU A 28 -13.72 -4.63 -20.01
N SER A 29 -12.83 -3.85 -19.37
CA SER A 29 -12.32 -4.11 -18.01
C SER A 29 -13.03 -3.32 -16.92
N ILE A 30 -13.53 -3.97 -15.86
CA ILE A 30 -14.21 -3.35 -14.71
C ILE A 30 -13.66 -3.93 -13.41
N LEU A 31 -13.25 -3.06 -12.46
CA LEU A 31 -12.91 -3.43 -11.09
C LEU A 31 -14.11 -3.23 -10.17
N HIS A 32 -14.56 -4.30 -9.54
CA HIS A 32 -15.62 -4.28 -8.55
C HIS A 32 -15.06 -4.73 -7.19
N HIS A 33 -15.17 -3.88 -6.18
CA HIS A 33 -14.81 -4.21 -4.81
C HIS A 33 -15.95 -3.86 -3.87
N MET A 34 -16.33 -4.82 -3.04
CA MET A 34 -17.22 -4.58 -1.91
C MET A 34 -16.38 -4.51 -0.64
N PRO A 35 -16.30 -3.33 -0.01
CA PRO A 35 -15.57 -3.18 1.26
C PRO A 35 -16.09 -4.14 2.32
N PRO A 36 -15.24 -4.66 3.20
CA PRO A 36 -15.66 -5.46 4.33
C PRO A 36 -16.64 -4.69 5.21
N GLU A 37 -17.77 -5.28 5.49
CA GLU A 37 -18.83 -4.64 6.29
C GLU A 37 -18.45 -4.51 7.77
N ASN A 38 -17.57 -5.38 8.25
CA ASN A 38 -17.19 -5.47 9.65
C ASN A 38 -15.72 -5.86 9.80
N ALA A 39 -14.98 -5.00 10.45
CA ALA A 39 -13.65 -5.29 10.94
C ALA A 39 -13.62 -5.04 12.46
N SER A 40 -12.96 -5.89 13.20
CA SER A 40 -12.76 -5.74 14.65
C SER A 40 -11.25 -5.57 14.91
N ALA A 41 -10.91 -4.69 15.83
CA ALA A 41 -9.51 -4.50 16.21
C ALA A 41 -8.87 -5.81 16.69
N GLY A 42 -7.70 -6.13 16.16
CA GLY A 42 -7.00 -7.37 16.49
C GLY A 42 -7.48 -8.62 15.74
N GLU A 43 -8.42 -8.51 14.81
CA GLU A 43 -8.80 -9.59 13.89
C GLU A 43 -8.31 -9.28 12.48
N SER A 44 -7.84 -10.30 11.74
CA SER A 44 -7.44 -10.12 10.35
C SER A 44 -8.65 -9.87 9.45
N VAL A 45 -8.52 -8.97 8.49
CA VAL A 45 -9.58 -8.60 7.54
C VAL A 45 -9.16 -8.99 6.13
N THR A 46 -10.00 -9.71 5.43
CA THR A 46 -9.76 -10.08 4.05
C THR A 46 -10.50 -9.11 3.11
N LEU A 47 -9.74 -8.42 2.29
CA LEU A 47 -10.24 -7.55 1.23
C LEU A 47 -10.35 -8.38 -0.05
N ILE A 48 -11.51 -8.36 -0.67
CA ILE A 48 -11.79 -9.12 -1.90
C ILE A 48 -12.30 -8.15 -2.95
N ALA A 49 -11.63 -8.11 -4.09
CA ALA A 49 -12.10 -7.37 -5.25
C ALA A 49 -12.26 -8.31 -6.44
N SER A 50 -13.20 -8.04 -7.32
CA SER A 50 -13.42 -8.78 -8.55
C SER A 50 -13.06 -7.91 -9.74
N LEU A 51 -12.15 -8.38 -10.55
CA LEU A 51 -11.76 -7.75 -11.79
C LEU A 51 -12.46 -8.46 -12.95
N PHE A 52 -13.20 -7.69 -13.70
CA PHE A 52 -13.78 -8.12 -14.97
C PHE A 52 -12.97 -7.43 -16.07
N SER A 53 -12.02 -8.14 -16.62
CA SER A 53 -11.13 -7.63 -17.65
C SER A 53 -10.70 -8.76 -18.55
N ASP A 54 -10.68 -8.48 -19.82
CA ASP A 54 -10.08 -9.33 -20.86
C ASP A 54 -8.59 -9.05 -20.98
N MET A 55 -8.18 -7.87 -20.49
CA MET A 55 -6.80 -7.45 -20.49
C MET A 55 -6.02 -8.14 -19.36
N ARG A 56 -4.77 -8.38 -19.59
CA ARG A 56 -3.87 -8.99 -18.61
C ARG A 56 -3.56 -8.00 -17.50
N VAL A 57 -3.70 -8.44 -16.25
CA VAL A 57 -3.25 -7.65 -15.10
C VAL A 57 -1.74 -7.65 -15.07
N MET A 58 -1.14 -6.49 -15.23
CA MET A 58 0.29 -6.28 -15.10
C MET A 58 0.71 -6.12 -13.66
N GLU A 59 -0.11 -5.41 -12.88
CA GLU A 59 0.18 -5.08 -11.51
C GLU A 59 -1.15 -4.88 -10.76
N ALA A 60 -1.29 -5.48 -9.60
CA ALA A 60 -2.43 -5.28 -8.72
C ALA A 60 -1.92 -4.98 -7.31
N LYS A 61 -2.13 -3.78 -6.83
CA LYS A 61 -1.60 -3.28 -5.58
C LYS A 61 -2.70 -2.83 -4.65
N LEU A 62 -2.50 -3.14 -3.38
CA LEU A 62 -3.28 -2.62 -2.28
C LEU A 62 -2.42 -1.62 -1.52
N PHE A 63 -2.90 -0.41 -1.41
CA PHE A 63 -2.32 0.65 -0.60
C PHE A 63 -3.08 0.71 0.70
N ILE A 64 -2.40 0.49 1.81
CA ILE A 64 -3.01 0.45 3.15
C ILE A 64 -2.29 1.42 4.06
N ARG A 65 -3.06 2.15 4.87
CA ARG A 65 -2.53 2.92 5.98
C ARG A 65 -3.51 2.92 7.15
N GLU A 66 -3.02 3.15 8.35
CA GLU A 66 -3.88 3.47 9.48
C GLU A 66 -4.61 4.79 9.20
N THR A 67 -5.88 4.88 9.55
CA THR A 67 -6.68 6.09 9.31
C THR A 67 -5.96 7.31 9.86
N ASN A 68 -5.78 8.32 9.01
CA ASN A 68 -5.03 9.54 9.28
C ASN A 68 -3.50 9.37 9.35
N SER A 69 -2.94 8.24 8.96
CA SER A 69 -1.53 8.14 8.64
C SER A 69 -1.24 8.80 7.28
N LEU A 70 -0.05 9.37 7.13
CA LEU A 70 0.32 10.02 5.86
C LEU A 70 0.80 9.04 4.81
N ASN A 71 1.38 7.94 5.24
CA ASN A 71 2.07 7.01 4.37
C ASN A 71 1.25 5.75 4.18
N PHE A 72 1.06 5.36 2.92
CA PHE A 72 0.56 4.06 2.57
C PHE A 72 1.67 3.02 2.62
N THR A 73 1.34 1.85 3.11
CA THR A 73 2.12 0.65 2.85
C THR A 73 1.55 -0.01 1.61
N GLU A 74 2.42 -0.38 0.69
CA GLU A 74 2.06 -1.04 -0.55
C GLU A 74 2.14 -2.56 -0.36
N GLU A 75 1.05 -3.25 -0.66
CA GLU A 75 0.95 -4.70 -0.60
C GLU A 75 0.47 -5.21 -1.96
N GLU A 76 1.00 -6.34 -2.40
CA GLU A 76 0.49 -6.98 -3.61
C GLU A 76 -0.78 -7.75 -3.32
N LEU A 77 -1.79 -7.52 -4.14
CA LEU A 77 -3.01 -8.31 -4.10
C LEU A 77 -2.77 -9.70 -4.69
N ASN A 78 -3.20 -10.71 -3.97
CA ASN A 78 -3.22 -12.07 -4.49
C ASN A 78 -4.30 -12.19 -5.56
N PHE A 79 -3.87 -12.41 -6.80
CA PHE A 79 -4.75 -12.55 -7.92
C PHE A 79 -5.13 -14.02 -8.10
N SER A 80 -6.41 -14.31 -7.98
CA SER A 80 -6.98 -15.63 -8.20
C SER A 80 -8.08 -15.55 -9.25
N GLY A 81 -7.68 -15.63 -10.48
CA GLY A 81 -8.58 -15.45 -11.60
C GLY A 81 -9.09 -14.02 -11.71
N SER A 82 -10.40 -13.82 -11.68
CA SER A 82 -11.02 -12.48 -11.61
C SER A 82 -11.10 -11.91 -10.20
N THR A 83 -10.60 -12.62 -9.18
CA THR A 83 -10.70 -12.20 -7.79
C THR A 83 -9.32 -11.81 -7.26
N LEU A 84 -9.24 -10.62 -6.72
CA LEU A 84 -8.10 -10.11 -6.00
C LEU A 84 -8.41 -10.23 -4.50
N GLU A 85 -7.50 -10.80 -3.76
CA GLU A 85 -7.67 -11.02 -2.33
C GLU A 85 -6.41 -10.66 -1.58
N PHE A 86 -6.58 -9.93 -0.49
CA PHE A 86 -5.52 -9.64 0.46
C PHE A 86 -6.06 -9.73 1.88
N THR A 87 -5.39 -10.46 2.73
CA THR A 87 -5.72 -10.50 4.15
C THR A 87 -4.83 -9.52 4.89
N VAL A 88 -5.42 -8.43 5.36
CA VAL A 88 -4.77 -7.48 6.26
C VAL A 88 -4.55 -8.18 7.60
N PRO A 89 -3.30 -8.32 8.07
CA PRO A 89 -3.03 -9.04 9.30
C PRO A 89 -3.58 -8.29 10.53
N SER A 90 -3.91 -9.03 11.56
CA SER A 90 -4.58 -8.53 12.76
C SER A 90 -3.85 -7.39 13.47
N ASN A 91 -2.53 -7.36 13.40
CA ASN A 91 -1.71 -6.30 13.99
C ASN A 91 -1.83 -4.94 13.29
N ARG A 92 -2.36 -4.90 12.05
CA ARG A 92 -2.67 -3.66 11.33
C ARG A 92 -4.12 -3.22 11.49
N ILE A 93 -4.97 -4.05 12.05
CA ILE A 93 -6.37 -3.74 12.29
C ILE A 93 -6.49 -3.15 13.70
N THR A 94 -6.28 -1.86 13.79
CA THR A 94 -6.32 -1.11 15.06
C THR A 94 -7.63 -0.34 15.19
N GLN A 95 -7.98 0.06 16.40
CA GLN A 95 -9.16 0.92 16.61
C GLN A 95 -9.06 2.30 15.96
N ALA A 96 -7.88 2.68 15.48
CA ALA A 96 -7.69 3.93 14.75
C ALA A 96 -8.39 3.94 13.38
N GLY A 97 -8.77 2.76 12.86
CA GLY A 97 -9.33 2.59 11.53
C GLY A 97 -8.26 2.29 10.48
N LEU A 98 -8.69 1.88 9.31
CA LEU A 98 -7.83 1.52 8.19
C LEU A 98 -8.29 2.26 6.94
N GLU A 99 -7.39 2.94 6.29
CA GLU A 99 -7.60 3.51 4.97
C GLU A 99 -6.90 2.64 3.93
N TYR A 100 -7.59 2.36 2.82
CA TYR A 100 -6.98 1.59 1.75
C TYR A 100 -7.49 1.98 0.37
N ALA A 101 -6.69 1.65 -0.63
CA ALA A 101 -7.00 1.79 -2.04
C ALA A 101 -6.48 0.57 -2.81
N ILE A 102 -7.25 0.13 -3.81
CA ILE A 102 -6.85 -0.94 -4.73
C ILE A 102 -6.54 -0.29 -6.07
N ILE A 103 -5.38 -0.54 -6.62
CA ILE A 103 -4.95 -0.04 -7.92
C ILE A 103 -4.48 -1.21 -8.77
N ILE A 104 -5.07 -1.35 -9.95
CA ILE A 104 -4.76 -2.40 -10.91
C ILE A 104 -4.31 -1.75 -12.21
N ARG A 105 -3.19 -2.18 -12.71
CA ARG A 105 -2.67 -1.76 -14.00
C ARG A 105 -2.80 -2.91 -14.99
N LEU A 106 -3.43 -2.64 -16.12
CA LEU A 106 -3.62 -3.59 -17.20
C LEU A 106 -2.48 -3.48 -18.24
N ASP A 107 -2.37 -4.47 -19.12
CA ASP A 107 -1.30 -4.55 -20.12
C ASP A 107 -1.46 -3.51 -21.26
N ASP A 108 -2.64 -2.97 -21.47
CA ASP A 108 -2.88 -1.83 -22.36
C ASP A 108 -2.46 -0.47 -21.74
N GLY A 109 -1.93 -0.50 -20.51
CA GLY A 109 -1.54 0.71 -19.75
C GLY A 109 -2.69 1.39 -19.03
N SER A 110 -3.92 0.93 -19.18
CA SER A 110 -5.07 1.43 -18.42
C SER A 110 -4.96 1.08 -16.94
N THR A 111 -5.52 1.94 -16.10
CA THR A 111 -5.48 1.77 -14.65
C THR A 111 -6.90 1.73 -14.10
N LEU A 112 -7.24 0.65 -13.44
CA LEU A 112 -8.47 0.50 -12.68
C LEU A 112 -8.19 0.72 -11.20
N ALA A 113 -9.07 1.43 -10.51
CA ALA A 113 -8.86 1.75 -9.12
C ALA A 113 -10.14 1.70 -8.29
N PHE A 114 -9.97 1.34 -7.01
CA PHE A 114 -10.99 1.50 -5.99
C PHE A 114 -10.40 2.25 -4.78
N PRO A 115 -11.05 3.32 -4.30
CA PRO A 115 -12.20 4.02 -4.90
C PRO A 115 -11.88 4.64 -6.27
N HIS A 116 -12.90 4.80 -7.12
CA HIS A 116 -12.73 5.41 -8.44
C HIS A 116 -12.23 6.86 -8.34
N GLY A 117 -11.50 7.29 -9.34
CA GLY A 117 -10.92 8.63 -9.44
C GLY A 117 -9.48 8.66 -8.96
N ASP A 118 -9.19 9.39 -7.89
CA ASP A 118 -7.86 9.47 -7.29
C ASP A 118 -7.83 8.68 -5.97
N PRO A 119 -7.58 7.37 -6.03
CA PRO A 119 -7.75 6.47 -4.89
C PRO A 119 -6.76 6.74 -3.76
N LEU A 120 -5.57 7.26 -4.06
CA LEU A 120 -4.57 7.57 -3.02
C LEU A 120 -4.84 8.92 -2.35
N LYS A 121 -5.56 9.82 -3.02
CA LYS A 121 -6.00 11.06 -2.41
C LYS A 121 -7.29 10.89 -1.61
N ASN A 122 -8.16 9.97 -2.04
CA ASN A 122 -9.44 9.68 -1.41
C ASN A 122 -9.58 8.17 -1.19
N PRO A 123 -8.77 7.57 -0.29
CA PRO A 123 -8.82 6.14 0.00
C PRO A 123 -10.15 5.77 0.67
N TYR A 124 -10.51 4.50 0.57
CA TYR A 124 -11.64 3.98 1.32
C TYR A 124 -11.27 3.87 2.81
N ASN A 125 -12.13 4.40 3.68
CA ASN A 125 -11.93 4.30 5.13
C ASN A 125 -12.75 3.13 5.69
N LEU A 126 -12.04 2.09 6.15
CA LEU A 126 -12.63 0.94 6.82
C LEU A 126 -12.75 1.21 8.31
N VAL A 127 -13.98 1.26 8.79
CA VAL A 127 -14.28 1.45 10.21
C VAL A 127 -14.04 0.14 10.97
N ILE A 128 -13.23 0.22 12.02
CA ILE A 128 -12.86 -0.94 12.84
C ILE A 128 -13.55 -0.85 14.18
N GLY A 129 -14.34 -1.89 14.48
CA GLY A 129 -15.01 -2.05 15.75
C GLY A 129 -14.07 -2.50 16.88
N PRO A 130 -14.53 -2.49 18.15
CA PRO A 130 -13.72 -2.95 19.26
C PRO A 130 -13.38 -4.45 19.14
N PRO A 131 -12.27 -4.90 19.76
CA PRO A 131 -11.87 -6.30 19.74
C PRO A 131 -12.95 -7.21 20.33
N ARG A 132 -13.25 -8.30 19.64
CA ARG A 132 -14.21 -9.30 20.13
C ARG A 132 -13.64 -10.03 21.32
N GLN A 133 -14.27 -9.90 22.48
CA GLN A 133 -13.96 -10.75 23.64
C GLN A 133 -14.38 -12.19 23.37
N GLY A 134 -13.41 -13.10 23.30
CA GLY A 134 -13.61 -14.53 23.55
C GLY A 134 -13.51 -15.49 22.37
N SER A 135 -12.30 -15.88 22.06
CA SER A 135 -11.92 -17.31 21.98
C SER A 135 -10.40 -17.39 22.02
N ARG A 136 -9.90 -18.03 23.09
CA ARG A 136 -8.48 -18.37 23.21
C ARG A 136 -8.14 -19.41 22.16
N SER A 137 -7.49 -18.99 21.08
CA SER A 137 -6.57 -19.85 20.35
C SER A 137 -5.17 -19.36 20.72
N PHE A 138 -4.35 -20.28 21.21
CA PHE A 138 -2.96 -20.05 21.49
C PHE A 138 -2.24 -19.79 20.15
N GLU A 139 -2.17 -18.55 19.71
CA GLU A 139 -1.17 -18.10 18.77
C GLU A 139 -0.07 -17.40 19.56
N ARG A 140 1.13 -17.94 19.43
CA ARG A 140 2.36 -17.44 20.00
C ARG A 140 2.56 -16.00 19.53
N ARG A 141 2.44 -15.04 20.43
CA ARG A 141 2.68 -13.62 20.14
C ARG A 141 4.18 -13.38 19.95
N GLU A 142 4.55 -13.03 18.72
CA GLU A 142 5.72 -12.21 18.52
C GLU A 142 5.27 -10.75 18.61
N SER A 143 5.51 -10.09 19.70
CA SER A 143 5.44 -8.63 19.76
C SER A 143 6.33 -8.11 20.87
N TYR A 144 7.45 -7.57 20.47
CA TYR A 144 8.16 -6.59 21.27
C TYR A 144 7.58 -5.20 21.02
N PHE A 145 6.36 -4.99 21.45
CA PHE A 145 5.86 -3.68 21.85
C PHE A 145 5.10 -3.89 23.15
N VAL A 146 5.50 -3.17 24.17
CA VAL A 146 4.75 -3.06 25.41
C VAL A 146 3.36 -2.56 25.01
N ASP A 147 2.40 -3.50 24.93
CA ASP A 147 0.99 -3.16 24.89
C ASP A 147 0.73 -2.22 26.07
N ALA A 148 0.01 -1.15 25.84
CA ALA A 148 -0.39 -0.25 26.89
C ALA A 148 -0.99 -1.11 28.02
N VAL A 149 -0.31 -1.13 29.15
CA VAL A 149 -0.75 -1.84 30.35
C VAL A 149 -2.16 -1.37 30.62
N ASP A 150 -3.11 -2.29 30.64
CA ASP A 150 -4.47 -2.01 31.08
C ASP A 150 -4.42 -1.68 32.57
N PHE A 151 -4.33 -0.37 32.87
CA PHE A 151 -4.22 0.13 34.23
C PHE A 151 -5.48 -0.10 35.07
N GLU A 152 -6.53 -0.67 34.52
CA GLU A 152 -7.77 -1.01 35.24
C GLU A 152 -7.80 -2.48 35.73
N SER A 153 -6.90 -3.36 35.28
CA SER A 153 -6.83 -4.72 35.82
C SER A 153 -6.11 -4.71 37.16
N LYS A 154 -6.80 -5.08 38.22
CA LYS A 154 -6.23 -5.35 39.54
C LYS A 154 -5.53 -6.72 39.56
N ASP A 155 -4.59 -6.94 38.65
CA ASP A 155 -3.90 -8.22 38.48
C ASP A 155 -2.40 -8.10 38.81
N PHE A 156 -1.81 -9.16 39.32
CA PHE A 156 -0.36 -9.33 39.44
C PHE A 156 0.28 -9.40 38.04
N LEU A 157 1.47 -8.83 37.89
CA LEU A 157 2.26 -8.89 36.65
C LEU A 157 3.55 -9.69 36.92
N VAL A 158 3.80 -10.73 36.13
CA VAL A 158 5.06 -11.47 36.17
C VAL A 158 6.19 -10.63 35.59
N LEU A 159 7.26 -10.39 36.34
CA LEU A 159 8.44 -9.69 35.85
C LEU A 159 9.58 -10.69 35.52
N SER A 160 9.71 -11.78 36.26
CA SER A 160 10.70 -12.83 36.06
C SER A 160 10.33 -14.09 36.88
N PRO A 161 10.62 -15.32 36.39
CA PRO A 161 10.87 -15.66 35.00
C PRO A 161 9.60 -15.52 34.16
N GLU A 162 9.75 -15.26 32.88
CA GLU A 162 8.59 -15.21 31.97
C GLU A 162 7.84 -16.56 31.93
N PRO A 163 6.51 -16.57 31.87
CA PRO A 163 5.74 -17.80 31.78
C PRO A 163 6.17 -18.66 30.59
N GLY A 164 6.54 -19.93 30.90
CA GLY A 164 7.03 -20.89 29.90
C GLY A 164 8.49 -20.73 29.49
N SER A 165 9.24 -19.79 30.07
CA SER A 165 10.67 -19.62 29.81
C SER A 165 11.50 -20.76 30.42
N THR A 166 12.70 -20.96 29.89
CA THR A 166 13.74 -21.83 30.50
C THR A 166 14.86 -20.94 30.98
N ILE A 167 15.21 -21.06 32.26
CA ILE A 167 16.27 -20.30 32.89
C ILE A 167 17.46 -21.22 33.24
N VAL A 168 18.63 -20.61 33.34
CA VAL A 168 19.87 -21.33 33.70
C VAL A 168 19.94 -21.47 35.21
N PRO A 169 20.42 -22.63 35.75
CA PRO A 169 20.65 -22.78 37.17
C PRO A 169 21.61 -21.70 37.71
N GLY A 170 21.19 -21.01 38.78
CA GLY A 170 21.90 -19.89 39.36
C GLY A 170 21.31 -18.48 39.05
N ASP A 171 20.46 -18.36 38.04
CA ASP A 171 19.79 -17.09 37.66
C ASP A 171 18.31 -17.06 38.10
N GLU A 172 17.94 -17.88 39.09
CA GLU A 172 16.57 -18.05 39.56
C GLU A 172 16.07 -16.83 40.36
N VAL A 173 15.77 -15.74 39.70
CA VAL A 173 15.10 -14.58 40.32
C VAL A 173 13.62 -14.59 39.97
N ILE A 174 12.78 -14.84 40.97
CA ILE A 174 11.33 -14.75 40.83
C ILE A 174 10.90 -13.33 41.23
N ALA A 175 10.29 -12.59 40.33
CA ALA A 175 9.82 -11.23 40.55
C ALA A 175 8.42 -11.02 40.02
N VAL A 176 7.54 -10.44 40.83
CA VAL A 176 6.13 -10.15 40.47
C VAL A 176 5.79 -8.74 40.91
N SER A 177 5.20 -7.97 40.02
CA SER A 177 4.69 -6.63 40.34
C SER A 177 3.23 -6.68 40.77
N PHE A 178 2.92 -5.98 41.84
CA PHE A 178 1.56 -5.70 42.31
C PHE A 178 1.26 -4.19 42.33
N PHE A 179 2.01 -3.42 41.53
CA PHE A 179 1.88 -1.97 41.46
C PHE A 179 0.47 -1.51 41.02
N ASN A 180 -0.22 -2.34 40.23
CA ASN A 180 -1.58 -2.06 39.75
C ASN A 180 -2.67 -2.38 40.77
N ILE A 181 -2.30 -2.84 41.99
CA ILE A 181 -3.25 -3.21 43.03
C ILE A 181 -3.05 -2.30 44.25
N PRO A 182 -3.60 -1.06 44.22
CA PRO A 182 -3.34 -0.06 45.28
C PRO A 182 -3.91 -0.47 46.64
N ASP A 183 -4.94 -1.32 46.65
CA ASP A 183 -5.66 -1.74 47.85
C ASP A 183 -5.13 -3.09 48.42
N ILE A 184 -4.04 -3.61 47.91
CA ILE A 184 -3.49 -4.90 48.36
C ILE A 184 -3.09 -4.86 49.85
N ASP A 185 -3.45 -5.91 50.55
CA ASP A 185 -2.88 -6.19 51.88
C ASP A 185 -1.58 -6.97 51.70
N THR A 186 -0.46 -6.27 51.81
CA THR A 186 0.88 -6.86 51.66
C THR A 186 1.21 -7.95 52.67
N THR A 187 0.52 -7.95 53.81
CA THR A 187 0.69 -8.98 54.85
C THR A 187 -0.05 -10.29 54.49
N SER A 188 -0.99 -10.23 53.58
CA SER A 188 -1.76 -11.38 53.09
C SER A 188 -1.10 -12.07 51.88
N ILE A 189 -0.04 -11.50 51.33
CA ILE A 189 0.65 -12.07 50.17
C ILE A 189 1.29 -13.41 50.54
N ARG A 190 0.96 -14.41 49.74
CA ARG A 190 1.54 -15.75 49.83
C ARG A 190 2.12 -16.16 48.49
N ILE A 191 3.37 -16.61 48.46
CA ILE A 191 4.02 -17.16 47.30
C ILE A 191 4.43 -18.61 47.54
N THR A 192 3.97 -19.49 46.64
CA THR A 192 4.37 -20.91 46.69
C THR A 192 5.09 -21.27 45.39
N LEU A 193 6.15 -22.05 45.52
CA LEU A 193 6.93 -22.60 44.43
C LEU A 193 6.88 -24.14 44.58
N ASP A 194 6.41 -24.84 43.57
CA ASP A 194 6.17 -26.28 43.55
C ASP A 194 5.37 -26.79 44.75
N GLY A 195 4.40 -25.98 45.20
CA GLY A 195 3.60 -26.31 46.39
C GLY A 195 4.22 -26.04 47.74
N VAL A 196 5.48 -25.58 47.79
CA VAL A 196 6.17 -25.19 49.02
C VAL A 196 6.00 -23.69 49.26
N ASP A 197 5.75 -23.29 50.51
CA ASP A 197 5.58 -21.88 50.88
C ASP A 197 6.92 -21.17 51.03
N PHE A 198 7.23 -20.28 50.12
CA PHE A 198 8.41 -19.44 50.07
C PHE A 198 8.19 -18.01 50.57
N THR A 199 6.99 -17.70 51.06
CA THR A 199 6.65 -16.35 51.57
C THR A 199 7.63 -15.79 52.59
N PRO A 200 8.18 -16.62 53.56
CA PRO A 200 9.16 -16.10 54.51
C PRO A 200 10.51 -15.68 53.91
N LEU A 201 10.83 -16.14 52.68
CA LEU A 201 12.07 -15.82 51.97
C LEU A 201 11.85 -14.71 50.91
N ALA A 202 10.61 -14.33 50.64
CA ALA A 202 10.28 -13.30 49.68
C ALA A 202 10.45 -11.89 50.29
N SER A 203 11.06 -11.00 49.53
CA SER A 203 11.08 -9.57 49.85
C SER A 203 9.87 -8.91 49.22
N ILE A 204 8.98 -8.34 50.01
CA ILE A 204 7.74 -7.70 49.60
C ILE A 204 7.83 -6.22 49.94
N GLY A 205 7.87 -5.36 48.91
CA GLY A 205 7.95 -3.91 49.10
C GLY A 205 8.02 -3.14 47.76
N GLY A 206 7.67 -1.84 47.79
CA GLY A 206 7.77 -0.98 46.63
C GLY A 206 6.88 -1.38 45.41
N GLY A 207 5.83 -2.17 45.64
CA GLY A 207 4.97 -2.65 44.57
C GLY A 207 5.49 -3.92 43.88
N ILE A 208 6.54 -4.53 44.41
CA ILE A 208 7.20 -5.75 43.86
C ILE A 208 7.36 -6.80 44.94
N ILE A 209 7.14 -8.04 44.57
CA ILE A 209 7.55 -9.25 45.30
C ILE A 209 8.81 -9.75 44.61
N SER A 210 9.89 -10.00 45.33
CA SER A 210 11.09 -10.64 44.79
C SER A 210 11.51 -11.82 45.71
N LEU A 211 11.87 -12.93 45.09
CA LEU A 211 12.27 -14.17 45.74
C LEU A 211 13.48 -14.75 45.01
N LEU A 212 14.48 -15.15 45.79
CA LEU A 212 15.63 -15.94 45.36
C LEU A 212 15.49 -17.34 45.96
N PRO A 213 14.96 -18.33 45.26
CA PRO A 213 14.66 -19.65 45.81
C PRO A 213 15.88 -20.50 46.08
N GLY A 214 17.07 -20.11 45.57
CA GLY A 214 18.26 -20.95 45.54
C GLY A 214 18.29 -21.88 44.33
N GLU A 215 19.27 -22.81 44.25
CA GLU A 215 19.34 -23.72 43.11
C GLU A 215 18.11 -24.62 43.03
N LEU A 216 17.40 -24.56 41.91
CA LEU A 216 16.25 -25.40 41.59
C LEU A 216 16.68 -26.63 40.79
N ASN A 217 15.99 -27.74 40.97
CA ASN A 217 16.24 -28.93 40.15
C ASN A 217 15.89 -28.67 38.69
N PRO A 218 16.60 -29.27 37.71
CA PRO A 218 16.23 -29.17 36.32
C PRO A 218 14.78 -29.67 36.05
N GLY A 219 14.02 -28.89 35.29
CA GLY A 219 12.67 -29.28 34.96
C GLY A 219 11.63 -28.15 35.15
N PRO A 220 10.33 -28.47 35.01
CA PRO A 220 9.27 -27.49 35.17
C PRO A 220 9.01 -27.14 36.64
N HIS A 221 8.89 -25.84 36.91
CA HIS A 221 8.56 -25.29 38.22
C HIS A 221 7.29 -24.48 38.16
N SER A 222 6.41 -24.61 39.14
CA SER A 222 5.13 -23.90 39.22
C SER A 222 5.13 -22.90 40.35
N ILE A 223 4.81 -21.66 40.05
CA ILE A 223 4.68 -20.58 41.03
C ILE A 223 3.20 -20.19 41.14
N ILE A 224 2.75 -19.96 42.37
CA ILE A 224 1.44 -19.43 42.69
C ILE A 224 1.61 -18.22 43.62
N VAL A 225 1.00 -17.09 43.29
CA VAL A 225 0.93 -15.90 44.14
C VAL A 225 -0.52 -15.61 44.47
N GLU A 226 -0.83 -15.55 45.73
CA GLU A 226 -2.15 -15.29 46.29
C GLU A 226 -2.13 -14.08 47.21
N SER A 227 -3.18 -13.33 47.27
CA SER A 227 -3.33 -12.21 48.19
C SER A 227 -4.77 -11.76 48.35
N ARG A 228 -5.03 -10.85 49.28
CA ARG A 228 -6.32 -10.19 49.51
C ARG A 228 -6.15 -8.69 49.50
N THR A 229 -7.23 -7.97 49.27
CA THR A 229 -7.27 -6.54 49.47
C THR A 229 -7.39 -6.21 50.97
N LYS A 230 -7.07 -4.99 51.39
CA LYS A 230 -7.32 -4.45 52.75
C LYS A 230 -8.75 -4.60 53.23
N TYR A 231 -9.70 -4.80 52.29
CA TYR A 231 -11.10 -5.07 52.56
C TYR A 231 -11.47 -6.56 52.60
N ASN A 232 -10.42 -7.42 52.66
CA ASN A 232 -10.54 -8.88 52.74
C ASN A 232 -11.16 -9.54 51.49
N GLU A 233 -11.18 -8.84 50.34
CA GLU A 233 -11.58 -9.40 49.06
C GLU A 233 -10.42 -10.21 48.48
N GLN A 234 -10.68 -11.40 47.96
CA GLN A 234 -9.63 -12.24 47.35
C GLN A 234 -9.26 -11.67 45.97
N ILE A 235 -7.95 -11.41 45.77
CA ILE A 235 -7.38 -11.04 44.48
C ILE A 235 -7.22 -12.32 43.65
N ARG A 236 -7.39 -12.20 42.35
CA ARG A 236 -7.21 -13.34 41.44
C ARG A 236 -5.81 -13.96 41.59
N PRO A 237 -5.66 -15.25 41.97
CA PRO A 237 -4.37 -15.88 42.08
C PRO A 237 -3.60 -15.84 40.74
N LEU A 238 -2.34 -15.49 40.78
CA LEU A 238 -1.43 -15.58 39.64
C LEU A 238 -0.72 -16.92 39.67
N THR A 239 -0.84 -17.71 38.62
CA THR A 239 -0.16 -19.01 38.48
C THR A 239 0.57 -19.07 37.16
N TRP A 240 1.86 -19.43 37.16
CA TRP A 240 2.60 -19.68 35.93
C TRP A 240 3.66 -20.77 36.13
N ILE A 241 4.18 -21.29 35.03
CA ILE A 241 5.20 -22.33 34.97
C ILE A 241 6.41 -21.79 34.22
N PHE A 242 7.62 -22.09 34.72
CA PHE A 242 8.87 -21.92 34.01
C PHE A 242 9.71 -23.20 34.13
N ASN A 243 10.77 -23.32 33.34
CA ASN A 243 11.68 -24.46 33.39
C ASN A 243 13.08 -24.03 33.83
N THR A 244 13.80 -24.92 34.53
CA THR A 244 15.24 -24.80 34.74
C THR A 244 15.98 -25.81 33.87
N ALA A 245 17.07 -25.36 33.19
CA ALA A 245 17.85 -26.22 32.32
C ALA A 245 18.71 -27.23 33.11
N ALA A 246 18.90 -28.44 32.58
CA ALA A 246 19.92 -29.36 33.08
C ALA A 246 21.31 -28.84 32.70
N GLY A 247 22.22 -28.77 33.64
CA GLY A 247 23.49 -28.04 33.61
C GLY A 247 24.60 -28.50 32.65
N GLU A 248 24.28 -28.74 31.34
CA GLU A 248 25.25 -28.67 30.25
C GLU A 248 24.62 -27.86 29.11
N TRP A 249 25.13 -26.68 28.94
CA TRP A 249 24.66 -25.73 27.91
C TRP A 249 25.09 -26.21 26.52
N SER A 250 24.17 -26.67 25.72
CA SER A 250 24.34 -26.85 24.28
C SER A 250 23.75 -25.64 23.57
N VAL A 251 24.55 -24.91 22.79
CA VAL A 251 24.10 -23.82 21.91
C VAL A 251 22.97 -24.28 20.96
N LEU A 252 22.87 -25.59 20.73
CA LEU A 252 21.84 -26.19 19.89
C LEU A 252 20.46 -26.24 20.56
N ASP A 253 20.39 -26.21 21.87
CA ASP A 253 19.12 -26.27 22.62
C ASP A 253 18.42 -24.89 22.68
N GLU A 254 19.13 -23.80 22.32
CA GLU A 254 18.59 -22.46 22.22
C GLU A 254 18.12 -22.09 20.82
N ILE A 255 18.41 -22.93 19.82
CA ILE A 255 17.99 -22.67 18.44
C ILE A 255 16.52 -23.05 18.29
N SER A 256 15.66 -22.06 18.16
CA SER A 256 14.29 -22.28 17.71
C SER A 256 14.21 -22.18 16.19
N PHE A 257 13.57 -23.14 15.58
CA PHE A 257 13.32 -23.19 14.15
C PHE A 257 11.83 -23.33 13.92
N ASP A 258 11.24 -22.38 13.23
CA ASP A 258 9.85 -22.44 12.80
C ASP A 258 9.70 -21.98 11.35
N GLY A 259 8.72 -22.51 10.69
CA GLY A 259 8.49 -22.13 9.30
C GLY A 259 7.11 -22.48 8.80
N LYS A 260 6.82 -21.93 7.63
CA LYS A 260 5.55 -22.12 6.95
C LYS A 260 5.77 -22.25 5.46
N LEU A 261 5.27 -23.33 4.89
CA LEU A 261 5.23 -23.55 3.47
C LEU A 261 3.77 -23.59 3.00
N ASN A 262 3.43 -22.77 2.03
CA ASN A 262 2.13 -22.82 1.37
C ASN A 262 2.34 -23.07 -0.11
N GLY A 263 1.53 -23.97 -0.67
CA GLY A 263 1.44 -24.16 -2.11
C GLY A 263 0.03 -23.88 -2.58
N ARG A 264 -0.10 -23.33 -3.76
CA ARG A 264 -1.36 -22.98 -4.40
C ARG A 264 -1.35 -23.38 -5.86
N LEU A 265 -2.40 -24.09 -6.28
CA LEU A 265 -2.72 -24.41 -7.66
C LEU A 265 -4.04 -23.74 -7.99
N SER A 266 -4.08 -22.92 -9.01
CA SER A 266 -5.29 -22.22 -9.43
C SER A 266 -5.55 -22.48 -10.89
N SER A 267 -6.79 -22.85 -11.20
CA SER A 267 -7.30 -22.92 -12.57
C SER A 267 -8.57 -22.12 -12.63
N GLN A 268 -8.63 -21.17 -13.53
CA GLN A 268 -9.80 -20.36 -13.78
C GLN A 268 -10.11 -20.35 -15.26
N ALA A 269 -11.36 -20.60 -15.58
CA ALA A 269 -11.89 -20.50 -16.92
C ALA A 269 -12.88 -19.34 -17.01
N SER A 270 -12.76 -18.53 -18.05
CA SER A 270 -13.76 -17.56 -18.51
C SER A 270 -14.14 -17.92 -19.95
N GLU A 271 -15.14 -17.25 -20.53
CA GLU A 271 -15.44 -17.43 -21.96
C GLU A 271 -14.23 -17.18 -22.87
N ALA A 272 -13.34 -16.31 -22.42
CA ALA A 272 -12.20 -15.85 -23.18
C ALA A 272 -10.94 -16.72 -23.06
N GLN A 273 -10.64 -17.23 -21.86
CA GLN A 273 -9.39 -17.94 -21.62
C GLN A 273 -9.43 -18.81 -20.35
N VAL A 274 -8.55 -19.80 -20.32
CA VAL A 274 -8.25 -20.56 -19.10
C VAL A 274 -6.89 -20.13 -18.57
N ILE A 275 -6.86 -19.61 -17.34
CA ILE A 275 -5.64 -19.19 -16.69
C ILE A 275 -5.28 -20.21 -15.61
N ASN A 276 -4.12 -20.81 -15.78
CA ASN A 276 -3.56 -21.76 -14.83
C ASN A 276 -2.27 -21.18 -14.23
N TYR A 277 -2.12 -21.22 -12.94
CA TYR A 277 -0.85 -20.90 -12.31
C TYR A 277 -0.64 -21.69 -11.01
N SER A 278 0.62 -21.86 -10.68
CA SER A 278 1.07 -22.44 -9.43
C SER A 278 1.93 -21.43 -8.68
N GLU A 279 1.73 -21.34 -7.39
CA GLU A 279 2.52 -20.51 -6.52
C GLU A 279 2.95 -21.30 -5.30
N VAL A 280 4.21 -21.14 -4.90
CA VAL A 280 4.75 -21.67 -3.65
C VAL A 280 5.34 -20.51 -2.86
N THR A 281 4.91 -20.38 -1.61
CA THR A 281 5.45 -19.39 -0.68
C THR A 281 5.99 -20.10 0.55
N GLY A 282 7.23 -19.80 0.91
CA GLY A 282 7.88 -20.31 2.11
C GLY A 282 8.28 -19.15 3.01
N LYS A 283 8.13 -19.34 4.30
CA LYS A 283 8.72 -18.48 5.35
C LYS A 283 9.38 -19.40 6.35
N PHE A 284 10.54 -19.01 6.83
CA PHE A 284 11.24 -19.73 7.89
C PHE A 284 11.96 -18.73 8.78
N ASN A 285 11.98 -19.03 10.04
CA ASN A 285 12.63 -18.27 11.07
C ASN A 285 13.59 -19.20 11.82
N VAL A 286 14.76 -18.69 12.11
CA VAL A 286 15.74 -19.33 12.98
C VAL A 286 16.11 -18.28 14.01
N ASP A 287 15.75 -18.49 15.25
CA ASP A 287 16.02 -17.58 16.35
C ASP A 287 16.97 -18.24 17.37
N VAL A 288 17.99 -17.51 17.75
CA VAL A 288 18.97 -17.88 18.76
C VAL A 288 19.03 -16.73 19.75
N ASN A 289 18.16 -16.72 20.75
CA ASN A 289 18.09 -15.74 21.86
C ASN A 289 18.35 -14.26 21.43
N TRP A 290 19.61 -13.90 21.16
CA TRP A 290 20.04 -12.54 20.79
C TRP A 290 20.25 -12.32 19.28
N ALA A 291 20.15 -13.37 18.46
CA ALA A 291 20.33 -13.29 17.00
C ALA A 291 19.33 -14.19 16.29
N GLY A 292 18.99 -13.87 15.07
CA GLY A 292 18.15 -14.76 14.29
C GLY A 292 18.14 -14.39 12.80
N PHE A 293 17.58 -15.32 12.03
CA PHE A 293 17.44 -15.17 10.59
C PHE A 293 15.99 -15.44 10.19
N LYS A 294 15.41 -14.53 9.43
CA LYS A 294 14.07 -14.69 8.83
C LYS A 294 14.20 -14.72 7.32
N GLY A 295 13.75 -15.81 6.71
CA GLY A 295 13.78 -15.99 5.28
C GLY A 295 12.38 -16.10 4.69
N SER A 296 12.19 -15.62 3.47
CA SER A 296 11.00 -15.92 2.70
C SER A 296 11.32 -16.17 1.23
N VAL A 297 10.51 -17.02 0.61
CA VAL A 297 10.58 -17.35 -0.81
C VAL A 297 9.19 -17.34 -1.40
N ARG A 298 9.06 -16.78 -2.60
CA ARG A 298 7.86 -16.86 -3.42
C ARG A 298 8.26 -17.29 -4.83
N LEU A 299 7.67 -18.35 -5.30
CA LEU A 299 7.86 -18.86 -6.65
C LEU A 299 6.50 -18.89 -7.34
N ASN A 300 6.42 -18.32 -8.52
CA ASN A 300 5.21 -18.26 -9.32
C ASN A 300 5.52 -18.70 -10.75
N THR A 301 4.73 -19.61 -11.30
CA THR A 301 4.92 -20.14 -12.65
C THR A 301 4.66 -19.13 -13.77
N ARG A 302 4.08 -17.98 -13.45
CA ARG A 302 3.85 -16.89 -14.39
C ARG A 302 5.04 -15.94 -14.51
N ASP A 303 6.09 -16.13 -13.69
CA ASP A 303 7.29 -15.33 -13.82
C ASP A 303 7.94 -15.57 -15.18
N ASN A 304 8.23 -14.51 -15.88
CA ASN A 304 8.88 -14.54 -17.19
C ASN A 304 9.78 -13.31 -17.38
N PRO A 305 10.75 -13.34 -18.29
CA PRO A 305 11.71 -12.26 -18.46
C PRO A 305 11.11 -10.95 -19.02
N TYR A 306 9.87 -10.99 -19.54
CA TYR A 306 9.22 -9.84 -20.19
C TYR A 306 8.35 -8.99 -19.25
N VAL A 307 8.30 -9.33 -17.96
CA VAL A 307 7.60 -8.57 -16.92
C VAL A 307 8.51 -8.36 -15.71
N GLN A 308 8.17 -7.46 -14.83
CA GLN A 308 8.90 -7.31 -13.56
C GLN A 308 8.82 -8.60 -12.73
N PRO A 309 9.83 -8.95 -11.91
CA PRO A 309 9.94 -10.26 -11.25
C PRO A 309 8.74 -10.54 -10.34
N LEU A 310 8.10 -11.69 -10.55
CA LEU A 310 7.10 -12.26 -9.66
C LEU A 310 7.74 -13.16 -8.59
N ASN A 311 8.86 -13.82 -8.95
CA ASN A 311 9.64 -14.63 -8.02
C ASN A 311 10.44 -13.75 -7.07
N ARG A 312 10.34 -14.03 -5.78
CA ARG A 312 10.94 -13.22 -4.72
C ARG A 312 11.67 -14.08 -3.71
N PHE A 313 12.79 -13.56 -3.23
CA PHE A 313 13.61 -14.16 -2.20
C PHE A 313 14.01 -13.07 -1.22
N SER A 314 13.73 -13.23 0.04
CA SER A 314 14.17 -12.27 1.05
C SER A 314 14.79 -12.95 2.25
N GLY A 315 15.80 -12.30 2.80
CA GLY A 315 16.46 -12.69 4.02
C GLY A 315 16.62 -11.49 4.95
N LYS A 316 16.40 -11.69 6.24
CA LYS A 316 16.66 -10.71 7.28
C LYS A 316 17.46 -11.40 8.39
N LEU A 317 18.69 -10.97 8.59
CA LEU A 317 19.50 -11.30 9.76
C LEU A 317 19.33 -10.19 10.79
N PHE A 318 19.11 -10.53 12.03
CA PHE A 318 19.09 -9.55 13.12
C PHE A 318 20.00 -9.98 14.27
N LEU A 319 20.65 -9.00 14.90
CA LEU A 319 21.49 -9.16 16.06
C LEU A 319 20.94 -8.27 17.18
N GLY A 320 20.15 -8.87 18.06
CA GLY A 320 19.37 -8.16 19.06
C GLY A 320 18.51 -7.05 18.42
N LYS A 321 18.48 -5.90 19.08
CA LYS A 321 17.83 -4.67 18.54
C LYS A 321 18.78 -3.76 17.77
N TYR A 322 20.09 -4.12 17.73
CA TYR A 322 21.14 -3.20 17.29
C TYR A 322 21.42 -3.25 15.78
N LEU A 323 21.26 -4.42 15.16
CA LEU A 323 21.59 -4.58 13.75
C LEU A 323 20.54 -5.45 13.04
N ASN A 324 20.01 -4.94 11.96
CA ASN A 324 19.27 -5.71 10.98
C ASN A 324 19.97 -5.62 9.62
N VAL A 325 20.18 -6.76 8.99
CA VAL A 325 20.71 -6.88 7.62
C VAL A 325 19.65 -7.51 6.75
N TYR A 326 19.29 -6.84 5.68
CA TYR A 326 18.31 -7.32 4.71
C TYR A 326 19.02 -7.74 3.43
N THR A 327 18.55 -8.80 2.80
CA THR A 327 19.05 -9.26 1.50
C THR A 327 17.93 -9.79 0.62
N GLY A 328 18.10 -9.66 -0.69
CA GLY A 328 17.10 -10.06 -1.68
C GLY A 328 15.99 -9.02 -1.84
N ASP A 329 14.75 -9.49 -1.96
CA ASP A 329 13.59 -8.61 -2.15
C ASP A 329 13.04 -8.13 -0.80
N TYR A 330 13.07 -6.84 -0.54
CA TYR A 330 12.52 -6.27 0.69
C TYR A 330 11.94 -4.88 0.44
N PHE A 331 11.21 -4.34 1.43
CA PHE A 331 10.47 -3.08 1.32
C PHE A 331 11.00 -2.10 2.37
N PRO A 332 12.06 -1.33 2.05
CA PRO A 332 12.60 -0.34 2.96
C PRO A 332 11.66 0.84 3.15
N SER A 333 11.67 1.40 4.37
CA SER A 333 11.03 2.66 4.70
C SER A 333 12.06 3.54 5.42
N ILE A 334 12.63 4.50 4.71
CA ILE A 334 13.62 5.45 5.23
C ILE A 334 12.98 6.81 5.47
N SER A 335 12.32 7.35 4.44
CA SER A 335 11.60 8.61 4.48
C SER A 335 10.57 8.63 3.35
N PRO A 336 9.39 9.26 3.55
CA PRO A 336 8.40 9.44 2.49
C PRO A 336 8.92 10.17 1.27
N TYR A 337 9.95 11.01 1.45
CA TYR A 337 10.57 11.79 0.39
C TYR A 337 11.69 11.07 -0.34
N LEU A 338 12.18 9.95 0.19
CA LEU A 338 13.23 9.13 -0.40
C LEU A 338 12.66 7.82 -0.92
N ILE A 339 12.52 6.86 -0.02
CA ILE A 339 11.96 5.54 -0.30
C ILE A 339 11.07 5.10 0.85
N ASP A 340 9.85 4.70 0.52
CA ASP A 340 8.87 4.23 1.49
C ASP A 340 8.03 3.10 0.91
N GLY A 341 8.28 1.88 1.41
CA GLY A 341 7.51 0.69 1.06
C GLY A 341 7.66 0.18 -0.38
N ARG A 342 8.54 0.74 -1.20
CA ARG A 342 8.83 0.23 -2.54
C ARG A 342 9.79 -0.95 -2.48
N ARG A 343 9.53 -1.98 -3.28
CA ARG A 343 10.42 -3.15 -3.36
C ARG A 343 11.79 -2.77 -3.88
N VAL A 344 12.82 -3.22 -3.19
CA VAL A 344 14.21 -3.21 -3.64
C VAL A 344 14.74 -4.64 -3.64
N ARG A 345 15.42 -5.03 -4.70
CA ARG A 345 16.20 -6.28 -4.76
C ARG A 345 17.66 -5.95 -4.54
N GLY A 346 18.18 -6.24 -3.37
CA GLY A 346 19.52 -5.86 -3.01
C GLY A 346 19.87 -6.14 -1.56
N MET A 347 20.56 -5.19 -0.93
CA MET A 347 20.96 -5.26 0.47
C MET A 347 20.53 -4.01 1.23
N GLY A 348 20.26 -4.17 2.51
CA GLY A 348 19.95 -3.08 3.42
C GLY A 348 20.50 -3.33 4.81
N PHE A 349 20.82 -2.24 5.50
CA PHE A 349 21.33 -2.24 6.86
C PHE A 349 20.51 -1.27 7.69
N ASP A 350 20.17 -1.69 8.91
CA ASP A 350 19.56 -0.83 9.93
C ASP A 350 20.32 -1.07 11.23
N VAL A 351 21.15 -0.10 11.61
CA VAL A 351 22.00 -0.13 12.80
C VAL A 351 21.43 0.86 13.79
N ASP A 352 20.97 0.38 14.96
CA ASP A 352 20.44 1.21 16.04
C ASP A 352 21.31 1.10 17.29
N LEU A 353 22.13 2.12 17.53
CA LEU A 353 23.02 2.22 18.66
C LEU A 353 22.43 3.05 19.81
N LYS A 354 21.09 3.16 19.89
CA LYS A 354 20.34 3.85 20.93
C LYS A 354 20.35 5.38 20.78
N TRP A 355 21.47 6.00 20.52
CA TRP A 355 21.64 7.45 20.33
C TRP A 355 22.00 7.83 18.89
N VAL A 356 22.46 6.86 18.10
CA VAL A 356 22.69 7.01 16.63
C VAL A 356 22.03 5.84 15.92
N ARG A 357 21.29 6.14 14.86
CA ARG A 357 20.70 5.15 13.96
C ARG A 357 21.18 5.42 12.54
N PHE A 358 21.69 4.38 11.91
CA PHE A 358 22.10 4.39 10.51
C PHE A 358 21.26 3.39 9.72
N GLN A 359 20.64 3.85 8.64
CA GLN A 359 19.88 3.04 7.71
C GLN A 359 20.48 3.18 6.32
N SER A 360 20.64 2.08 5.61
CA SER A 360 21.14 2.05 4.24
C SER A 360 20.41 1.01 3.42
N VAL A 361 20.20 1.34 2.16
CA VAL A 361 19.55 0.50 1.15
C VAL A 361 20.34 0.63 -0.14
N SER A 362 20.67 -0.48 -0.78
CA SER A 362 21.29 -0.49 -2.11
C SER A 362 20.79 -1.69 -2.90
N GLY A 363 20.41 -1.45 -4.16
CA GLY A 363 19.91 -2.53 -5.02
C GLY A 363 19.14 -2.02 -6.23
N GLU A 364 18.42 -2.94 -6.84
CA GLU A 364 17.65 -2.77 -8.04
C GLU A 364 16.17 -2.51 -7.70
N LEU A 365 15.59 -1.42 -8.21
CA LEU A 365 14.16 -1.14 -8.15
C LEU A 365 13.39 -1.83 -9.28
N ASN A 366 13.93 -1.79 -10.50
CA ASN A 366 13.35 -2.40 -11.69
C ASN A 366 14.42 -3.22 -12.39
N ARG A 367 14.09 -4.44 -12.82
CA ARG A 367 14.96 -5.19 -13.73
C ARG A 367 14.77 -4.72 -15.16
N PRO A 368 15.73 -4.96 -16.06
CA PRO A 368 15.57 -4.66 -17.46
C PRO A 368 14.49 -5.57 -18.05
N VAL A 369 13.61 -4.99 -18.83
CA VAL A 369 12.60 -5.71 -19.60
C VAL A 369 12.68 -5.25 -21.04
N GLN A 370 12.77 -6.21 -21.94
CA GLN A 370 12.64 -5.97 -23.37
C GLN A 370 11.69 -7.01 -23.92
N ARG A 371 10.49 -6.62 -24.29
CA ARG A 371 9.52 -7.52 -24.91
C ARG A 371 10.00 -7.86 -26.31
N LYS A 372 9.81 -9.10 -26.71
CA LYS A 372 10.02 -9.51 -28.08
C LYS A 372 8.98 -8.89 -28.98
N PHE A 373 9.41 -8.52 -30.18
CA PHE A 373 8.52 -7.99 -31.19
C PHE A 373 7.42 -8.98 -31.56
N GLY A 374 6.25 -8.48 -31.82
CA GLY A 374 5.20 -9.18 -32.52
C GLY A 374 3.99 -9.63 -31.73
N VAL A 375 4.01 -9.74 -30.39
CA VAL A 375 2.85 -10.24 -29.64
C VAL A 375 2.40 -9.29 -28.54
N ASP A 376 3.32 -8.72 -27.78
CA ASP A 376 2.99 -7.97 -26.57
C ASP A 376 3.73 -6.64 -26.43
N GLY A 377 4.20 -6.06 -27.49
CA GLY A 377 5.01 -4.84 -27.50
C GLY A 377 6.11 -4.90 -28.55
N GLY A 378 6.90 -3.87 -28.66
CA GLY A 378 7.95 -3.81 -29.66
C GLY A 378 7.95 -2.48 -30.38
N LEU A 379 7.91 -2.51 -31.69
CA LEU A 379 7.89 -1.32 -32.52
C LEU A 379 6.47 -1.04 -33.01
N VAL A 380 6.01 0.19 -32.83
CA VAL A 380 4.73 0.69 -33.34
C VAL A 380 5.01 1.83 -34.29
N LEU A 381 4.42 1.81 -35.46
CA LEU A 381 4.55 2.89 -36.40
C LEU A 381 3.57 3.99 -36.07
N MET A 382 4.06 5.20 -35.97
CA MET A 382 3.28 6.40 -35.66
C MET A 382 3.45 7.44 -36.75
N GLU A 383 2.35 8.09 -37.14
CA GLU A 383 2.37 9.26 -38.00
C GLU A 383 2.72 10.49 -37.17
N ASN A 384 3.71 11.25 -37.60
CA ASN A 384 4.00 12.55 -36.99
C ASN A 384 3.03 13.59 -37.52
N GLN A 385 1.92 13.78 -36.81
CA GLN A 385 0.87 14.72 -37.20
C GLN A 385 1.30 16.20 -37.33
N THR A 386 2.44 16.55 -36.75
CA THR A 386 2.97 17.92 -36.72
C THR A 386 4.06 18.18 -37.77
N SER A 387 4.54 17.14 -38.42
CA SER A 387 5.65 17.24 -39.37
C SER A 387 5.33 16.59 -40.69
N VAL A 388 5.42 17.37 -41.71
CA VAL A 388 5.41 16.92 -43.10
C VAL A 388 6.79 17.23 -43.72
N ASP A 389 7.20 16.42 -44.68
CA ASP A 389 8.42 16.70 -45.43
C ASP A 389 8.30 18.02 -46.15
N PRO A 390 9.18 19.00 -45.90
CA PRO A 390 9.06 20.36 -46.44
C PRO A 390 9.22 20.45 -47.97
N VAL A 391 9.80 19.40 -48.58
CA VAL A 391 10.05 19.35 -50.01
C VAL A 391 8.90 18.65 -50.77
N THR A 392 8.41 17.55 -50.24
CA THR A 392 7.43 16.67 -50.90
C THR A 392 6.03 16.85 -50.36
N GLY A 393 5.82 17.51 -49.21
CA GLY A 393 4.54 17.64 -48.54
C GLY A 393 3.96 16.34 -48.01
N LYS A 394 4.73 15.27 -47.98
CA LYS A 394 4.28 13.94 -47.54
C LYS A 394 4.38 13.79 -46.01
N PRO A 395 3.47 12.99 -45.41
CA PRO A 395 3.52 12.72 -43.99
C PRO A 395 4.83 11.98 -43.61
N ILE A 396 5.35 12.31 -42.41
CA ILE A 396 6.53 11.65 -41.85
C ILE A 396 6.08 10.63 -40.81
N PHE A 397 6.53 9.40 -40.97
CA PHE A 397 6.28 8.31 -40.02
C PHE A 397 7.56 8.02 -39.22
N TYR A 398 7.39 7.62 -37.98
CA TYR A 398 8.50 7.17 -37.12
C TYR A 398 8.10 5.88 -36.39
N LEU A 399 9.10 5.08 -36.04
CA LEU A 399 8.91 3.88 -35.23
C LEU A 399 9.04 4.27 -33.76
N GLU A 400 8.00 3.94 -33.01
CA GLU A 400 7.98 4.11 -31.56
C GLU A 400 8.23 2.76 -30.89
N ARG A 401 9.17 2.71 -29.94
CA ARG A 401 9.44 1.51 -29.20
C ARG A 401 8.61 1.44 -27.93
N THR A 402 7.96 0.29 -27.72
CA THR A 402 7.12 0.00 -26.58
C THR A 402 7.61 -1.25 -25.82
N GLY A 403 7.06 -1.50 -24.64
CA GLY A 403 7.28 -2.74 -23.88
C GLY A 403 8.69 -2.93 -23.33
N TYR A 404 9.35 -1.85 -22.92
CA TYR A 404 10.67 -1.88 -22.29
C TYR A 404 10.68 -1.23 -20.92
N THR A 405 11.65 -1.60 -20.11
CA THR A 405 11.95 -0.96 -18.81
C THR A 405 13.46 -1.01 -18.61
N PHE A 406 14.07 0.11 -18.21
CA PHE A 406 15.49 0.14 -17.85
C PHE A 406 15.73 -0.52 -16.49
N THR A 407 16.93 -1.08 -16.32
CA THR A 407 17.43 -1.39 -14.99
C THR A 407 17.52 -0.11 -14.19
N ARG A 408 16.82 -0.01 -13.09
CA ARG A 408 16.89 1.13 -12.17
C ARG A 408 17.58 0.72 -10.89
N ASN A 409 18.74 1.27 -10.63
CA ASN A 409 19.50 1.07 -9.41
C ASN A 409 19.19 2.19 -8.41
N ILE A 410 19.18 1.85 -7.12
CA ILE A 410 18.97 2.79 -6.03
C ILE A 410 20.01 2.59 -4.93
N THR A 411 20.44 3.70 -4.34
CA THR A 411 21.15 3.74 -3.06
C THR A 411 20.49 4.82 -2.22
N ALA A 412 20.04 4.49 -1.02
CA ALA A 412 19.48 5.45 -0.07
C ALA A 412 20.10 5.23 1.31
N MET A 413 20.37 6.32 2.03
CA MET A 413 20.99 6.31 3.34
C MET A 413 20.32 7.34 4.25
N ARG A 414 20.26 7.03 5.53
CA ARG A 414 19.85 7.96 6.57
C ARG A 414 20.71 7.75 7.81
N LEU A 415 21.29 8.82 8.29
CA LEU A 415 21.94 8.88 9.59
C LEU A 415 21.11 9.79 10.51
N SER A 416 20.70 9.29 11.64
CA SER A 416 19.93 10.06 12.61
C SER A 416 20.44 9.87 14.03
N SER A 417 20.26 10.89 14.87
CA SER A 417 20.68 10.90 16.26
C SER A 417 19.58 11.48 17.15
N GLU A 418 19.40 10.89 18.33
CA GLU A 418 18.55 11.45 19.39
C GLU A 418 19.46 11.96 20.53
N LEU A 419 19.62 13.28 20.60
CA LEU A 419 20.46 13.94 21.58
C LEU A 419 19.67 14.26 22.85
N PHE A 420 20.24 13.94 24.02
CA PHE A 420 19.65 14.18 25.33
C PHE A 420 18.22 13.62 25.50
N SER A 421 17.84 12.61 24.70
CA SER A 421 16.48 12.04 24.64
C SER A 421 15.39 13.09 24.36
N ARG A 422 15.74 14.20 23.73
CA ARG A 422 14.84 15.33 23.43
C ARG A 422 14.95 15.87 22.01
N PHE A 423 16.15 15.93 21.44
CA PHE A 423 16.37 16.49 20.11
C PHE A 423 16.69 15.39 19.12
N LYS A 424 16.01 15.38 17.99
CA LYS A 424 16.26 14.47 16.88
C LYS A 424 16.92 15.25 15.76
N LEU A 425 18.00 14.73 15.24
CA LEU A 425 18.71 15.26 14.09
C LEU A 425 18.92 14.12 13.10
N GLY A 426 18.71 14.37 11.84
CA GLY A 426 18.94 13.38 10.78
C GLY A 426 19.37 14.03 9.49
N ILE A 427 20.18 13.33 8.74
CA ILE A 427 20.53 13.64 7.34
C ILE A 427 20.22 12.42 6.50
N HIS A 428 19.77 12.65 5.28
CA HIS A 428 19.41 11.56 4.39
C HIS A 428 19.69 11.90 2.93
N TYR A 429 19.89 10.84 2.16
CA TYR A 429 20.34 10.86 0.78
C TYR A 429 19.71 9.73 0.01
N LEU A 430 19.36 9.98 -1.24
CA LEU A 430 18.94 8.97 -2.21
C LEU A 430 19.55 9.27 -3.56
N LYS A 431 20.06 8.23 -4.20
CA LYS A 431 20.45 8.20 -5.60
C LYS A 431 19.71 7.08 -6.30
N ALA A 432 18.99 7.40 -7.37
CA ALA A 432 18.36 6.42 -8.23
C ALA A 432 18.64 6.76 -9.69
N LYS A 433 19.16 5.79 -10.45
CA LYS A 433 19.60 5.99 -11.82
C LYS A 433 19.26 4.79 -12.68
N ASP A 434 18.81 5.06 -13.90
CA ASP A 434 18.62 4.07 -14.94
C ASP A 434 19.93 3.74 -15.64
N ASP A 435 20.15 2.44 -15.89
CA ASP A 435 21.25 1.96 -16.70
C ASP A 435 20.88 2.05 -18.18
N VAL A 436 21.48 3.00 -18.88
CA VAL A 436 21.22 3.24 -20.30
C VAL A 436 21.56 2.01 -21.16
N GLY A 437 22.60 1.24 -20.78
CA GLY A 437 23.02 0.04 -21.47
C GLY A 437 22.11 -1.18 -21.27
N SER A 438 21.13 -1.09 -20.35
CA SER A 438 20.26 -2.23 -20.03
C SER A 438 19.16 -2.50 -21.05
N VAL A 439 18.96 -1.61 -22.01
CA VAL A 439 17.98 -1.72 -23.11
C VAL A 439 18.65 -1.30 -24.42
N ASN A 440 18.48 -2.10 -25.48
CA ASN A 440 19.09 -1.78 -26.78
C ASN A 440 18.48 -0.49 -27.35
N LYS A 441 19.32 0.46 -27.71
CA LYS A 441 18.90 1.77 -28.26
C LYS A 441 18.62 1.68 -29.77
N GLU A 442 19.43 0.94 -30.49
CA GLU A 442 19.40 0.89 -31.95
C GLU A 442 18.30 -0.03 -32.49
N ILE A 443 17.55 0.43 -33.48
CA ILE A 443 16.48 -0.36 -34.13
C ILE A 443 17.09 -1.52 -34.95
N ASP A 444 18.27 -1.31 -35.49
CA ASP A 444 18.96 -2.33 -36.32
C ASP A 444 19.26 -3.64 -35.59
N ASP A 445 19.36 -3.59 -34.25
CA ASP A 445 19.60 -4.77 -33.41
C ASP A 445 18.39 -5.71 -33.31
N PHE A 446 17.24 -5.33 -33.85
CA PHE A 446 15.99 -6.05 -33.61
C PHE A 446 15.59 -7.03 -34.71
N GLY A 447 16.27 -7.02 -35.87
CA GLY A 447 15.95 -7.89 -37.00
C GLY A 447 14.57 -7.60 -37.59
N THR A 448 13.63 -8.52 -37.44
CA THR A 448 12.25 -8.37 -37.91
C THR A 448 11.35 -7.77 -36.81
N PHE A 449 10.40 -6.98 -37.17
CA PHE A 449 9.41 -6.36 -36.27
C PHE A 449 7.98 -6.47 -36.81
N ASN A 450 7.01 -6.42 -35.92
CA ASN A 450 5.60 -6.47 -36.27
C ASN A 450 5.04 -5.06 -36.41
N VAL A 451 4.18 -4.85 -37.38
CA VAL A 451 3.52 -3.58 -37.65
C VAL A 451 2.03 -3.77 -37.39
N ASP A 452 1.45 -2.93 -36.54
CA ASP A 452 0.01 -2.90 -36.36
C ASP A 452 -0.66 -2.40 -37.66
N SER A 453 -1.32 -3.32 -38.36
CA SER A 453 -2.00 -3.03 -39.61
C SER A 453 -3.11 -1.97 -39.47
N THR A 454 -3.62 -1.71 -38.29
CA THR A 454 -4.65 -0.68 -38.03
C THR A 454 -4.08 0.73 -38.12
N ALA A 455 -2.80 0.93 -37.82
CA ALA A 455 -2.11 2.20 -37.96
C ALA A 455 -1.92 2.62 -39.45
N PHE A 456 -2.06 1.67 -40.36
CA PHE A 456 -1.83 1.86 -41.82
C PHE A 456 -3.05 1.60 -42.67
N ALA A 457 -4.21 1.98 -42.20
CA ALA A 457 -5.43 1.89 -43.03
C ALA A 457 -5.23 2.64 -44.35
N GLY A 458 -5.06 1.89 -45.44
CA GLY A 458 -4.82 2.43 -46.80
C GLY A 458 -3.42 2.14 -47.39
N PHE A 459 -2.48 1.57 -46.61
CA PHE A 459 -1.20 1.09 -47.13
C PHE A 459 -1.34 -0.33 -47.69
N SER A 460 -0.81 -0.57 -48.87
CA SER A 460 -0.67 -1.91 -49.46
C SER A 460 0.58 -2.54 -48.90
N MET A 461 0.45 -3.61 -48.13
CA MET A 461 1.57 -4.34 -47.51
C MET A 461 1.62 -5.76 -48.13
N ASP A 462 2.61 -6.01 -48.95
CA ASP A 462 2.81 -7.33 -49.61
C ASP A 462 3.58 -8.31 -48.75
N ILE A 463 4.17 -7.85 -47.62
CA ILE A 463 4.97 -8.67 -46.70
C ILE A 463 4.14 -8.97 -45.45
N PRO A 464 4.08 -10.21 -44.95
CA PRO A 464 3.43 -10.50 -43.68
C PRO A 464 3.99 -9.63 -42.55
N ALA A 465 3.10 -9.08 -41.70
CA ALA A 465 3.46 -8.11 -40.66
C ALA A 465 4.59 -8.57 -39.71
N GLU A 466 4.72 -9.85 -39.51
CA GLU A 466 5.76 -10.49 -38.66
C GLU A 466 7.18 -10.53 -39.26
N ASN A 467 7.32 -10.18 -40.53
CA ASN A 467 8.58 -10.29 -41.27
C ASN A 467 9.19 -8.96 -41.73
N TYR A 468 8.72 -7.83 -41.17
CA TYR A 468 9.28 -6.54 -41.52
C TYR A 468 10.66 -6.34 -40.91
N THR A 469 11.59 -5.91 -41.76
CA THR A 469 12.90 -5.36 -41.37
C THR A 469 12.88 -3.84 -41.61
N LYS A 470 13.88 -3.13 -41.06
CA LYS A 470 14.04 -1.70 -41.28
C LYS A 470 14.03 -1.33 -42.78
N ASP A 471 14.76 -2.06 -43.60
CA ASP A 471 14.93 -1.73 -45.04
C ASP A 471 13.64 -1.97 -45.83
N ASN A 472 13.04 -3.17 -45.74
CA ASN A 472 11.85 -3.49 -46.50
C ASN A 472 10.64 -2.65 -46.05
N PHE A 473 10.57 -2.33 -44.76
CA PHE A 473 9.49 -1.51 -44.26
C PHE A 473 9.60 -0.05 -44.71
N SER A 474 10.80 0.54 -44.70
CA SER A 474 11.05 1.87 -45.26
C SER A 474 10.64 1.94 -46.75
N GLN A 475 10.92 0.91 -47.54
CA GLN A 475 10.51 0.83 -48.92
C GLN A 475 8.96 0.85 -49.07
N VAL A 476 8.26 0.02 -48.29
CA VAL A 476 6.79 -0.04 -48.32
C VAL A 476 6.17 1.32 -48.03
N VAL A 477 6.68 2.00 -46.99
CA VAL A 477 6.13 3.33 -46.63
C VAL A 477 6.44 4.37 -47.72
N GLN A 478 7.65 4.35 -48.30
CA GLN A 478 7.97 5.26 -49.42
C GLN A 478 7.14 4.98 -50.66
N GLU A 479 6.93 3.74 -51.03
CA GLU A 479 6.10 3.35 -52.15
C GLU A 479 4.63 3.78 -51.99
N ASN A 480 4.14 3.80 -50.78
CA ASN A 480 2.81 4.28 -50.40
C ASN A 480 2.73 5.80 -50.13
N GLY A 481 3.79 6.55 -50.41
CA GLY A 481 3.75 8.00 -50.42
C GLY A 481 4.14 8.69 -49.11
N GLY A 482 4.52 7.94 -48.10
CA GLY A 482 5.05 8.45 -46.81
C GLY A 482 6.57 8.43 -46.74
N LEU A 483 7.12 9.07 -45.73
CA LEU A 483 8.53 9.03 -45.37
C LEU A 483 8.66 8.40 -43.99
N VAL A 484 9.59 7.47 -43.85
CA VAL A 484 9.89 6.86 -42.57
C VAL A 484 11.15 7.46 -41.99
N ASN A 485 11.03 8.08 -40.85
CA ASN A 485 12.18 8.47 -40.02
C ASN A 485 12.43 7.35 -39.01
N LEU A 486 13.45 6.54 -39.27
CA LEU A 486 13.85 5.46 -38.38
C LEU A 486 14.91 5.89 -37.36
N SER A 487 15.25 7.16 -37.29
CA SER A 487 16.12 7.65 -36.24
C SER A 487 15.45 7.41 -34.88
N ASN A 488 16.21 6.88 -33.94
CA ASN A 488 15.76 6.36 -32.66
C ASN A 488 15.28 7.41 -31.65
N SER A 489 14.85 8.54 -32.11
CA SER A 489 14.55 9.70 -31.28
C SER A 489 13.27 9.56 -30.45
N LYS A 490 12.44 8.52 -30.67
CA LYS A 490 11.20 8.39 -29.90
C LYS A 490 11.08 7.00 -29.27
N TRP A 491 11.25 7.01 -27.98
CA TRP A 491 10.92 5.89 -27.10
C TRP A 491 9.59 6.20 -26.44
N SER A 492 8.62 5.30 -26.54
CA SER A 492 7.31 5.54 -25.97
C SER A 492 7.41 5.65 -24.47
N TYR A 493 7.08 6.80 -23.94
CA TYR A 493 6.80 7.10 -22.54
C TYR A 493 7.94 7.11 -21.52
N ARG A 494 9.15 6.58 -21.80
CA ARG A 494 10.21 6.52 -20.76
C ARG A 494 11.59 6.63 -21.34
N ASN A 495 12.18 7.77 -21.16
CA ASN A 495 13.63 7.93 -21.28
C ASN A 495 14.32 7.43 -20.01
N PRO A 496 15.61 7.07 -20.08
CA PRO A 496 16.37 6.72 -18.89
C PRO A 496 16.55 7.95 -18.00
N GLU A 497 16.28 7.77 -16.71
CA GLU A 497 16.18 8.84 -15.72
C GLU A 497 17.31 8.77 -14.70
N ASP A 498 17.69 9.94 -14.15
CA ASP A 498 18.63 10.07 -13.06
C ASP A 498 18.07 11.00 -11.98
N ASN A 499 18.14 10.61 -10.71
CA ASN A 499 17.56 11.33 -9.59
C ASN A 499 18.45 11.31 -8.35
N LEU A 500 18.65 12.47 -7.79
CA LEU A 500 19.33 12.69 -6.53
C LEU A 500 18.40 13.43 -5.57
N VAL A 501 18.20 12.90 -4.38
CA VAL A 501 17.45 13.57 -3.30
C VAL A 501 18.33 13.67 -2.07
N VAL A 502 18.44 14.86 -1.51
CA VAL A 502 19.15 15.13 -0.25
C VAL A 502 18.23 15.85 0.72
N GLY A 503 18.43 15.64 2.00
CA GLY A 503 17.63 16.32 3.00
C GLY A 503 18.07 16.10 4.44
N PHE A 504 17.34 16.74 5.35
CA PHE A 504 17.59 16.64 6.78
C PHE A 504 16.29 16.62 7.60
N ASP A 505 16.39 16.07 8.79
CA ASP A 505 15.32 16.03 9.80
C ASP A 505 15.75 16.76 11.06
N LEU A 506 14.84 17.55 11.60
CA LEU A 506 14.97 18.18 12.91
C LEU A 506 13.75 17.81 13.74
N GLY A 507 13.94 17.47 15.01
CA GLY A 507 12.82 17.19 15.89
C GLY A 507 13.09 17.53 17.34
N ALA A 508 12.01 17.67 18.10
CA ALA A 508 12.07 17.90 19.53
C ALA A 508 10.94 17.16 20.27
N ILE A 509 11.31 16.47 21.33
CA ILE A 509 10.39 15.78 22.21
C ILE A 509 10.23 16.61 23.47
N MET A 510 9.01 17.05 23.75
CA MET A 510 8.66 17.98 24.84
C MET A 510 7.60 17.38 25.76
N ASP A 511 7.31 18.08 26.88
CA ASP A 511 6.27 17.74 27.85
C ASP A 511 6.25 16.25 28.22
N LYS A 512 7.36 15.75 28.78
CA LYS A 512 7.47 14.36 29.24
C LYS A 512 7.16 13.32 28.13
N ARG A 513 7.60 13.59 26.90
CA ARG A 513 7.35 12.80 25.69
C ARG A 513 5.89 12.83 25.19
N ARG A 514 5.06 13.74 25.65
CA ARG A 514 3.68 13.90 25.20
C ARG A 514 3.54 14.72 23.94
N LEU A 515 4.49 15.62 23.70
CA LEU A 515 4.50 16.49 22.54
C LEU A 515 5.74 16.20 21.69
N ASP A 516 5.54 15.83 20.44
CA ASP A 516 6.57 15.51 19.45
C ASP A 516 6.49 16.50 18.29
N PHE A 517 7.57 17.22 18.06
CA PHE A 517 7.76 18.13 16.98
C PHE A 517 8.74 17.55 15.98
N ASN A 518 8.42 17.57 14.69
CA ASN A 518 9.31 17.14 13.62
C ASN A 518 9.21 18.11 12.45
N PHE A 519 10.37 18.45 11.90
CA PHE A 519 10.54 19.20 10.68
C PHE A 519 11.46 18.40 9.76
N THR A 520 11.08 18.23 8.51
CA THR A 520 11.87 17.55 7.48
C THR A 520 11.92 18.43 6.26
N TRP A 521 13.11 18.60 5.68
CA TRP A 521 13.32 19.30 4.44
C TRP A 521 14.12 18.44 3.48
N ASN A 522 13.76 18.50 2.18
CA ASN A 522 14.40 17.75 1.10
C ASN A 522 14.49 18.58 -0.17
N MET A 523 15.52 18.33 -0.95
CA MET A 523 15.70 18.85 -2.29
C MET A 523 15.92 17.70 -3.26
N SER A 524 15.28 17.78 -4.42
CA SER A 524 15.42 16.80 -5.51
C SER A 524 16.09 17.46 -6.73
N LEU A 525 17.05 16.78 -7.29
CA LEU A 525 17.56 17.01 -8.63
C LEU A 525 17.12 15.82 -9.48
N PHE A 526 16.47 16.10 -10.60
CA PHE A 526 15.89 15.07 -11.45
C PHE A 526 16.21 15.32 -12.91
N ASN A 527 16.89 14.40 -13.54
CA ASN A 527 17.12 14.38 -14.97
C ASN A 527 16.20 13.34 -15.61
N ARG A 528 15.31 13.81 -16.47
CA ARG A 528 14.27 12.99 -17.13
C ARG A 528 14.75 12.30 -18.40
N ASP A 529 15.96 12.64 -18.90
CA ASP A 529 16.57 12.02 -20.06
C ASP A 529 18.09 12.13 -20.00
N ILE A 530 18.74 11.00 -19.82
CA ILE A 530 20.19 10.89 -19.71
C ILE A 530 20.83 10.17 -20.91
N TRP A 531 20.11 10.02 -22.04
CA TRP A 531 20.60 9.33 -23.21
C TRP A 531 21.92 9.92 -23.75
N ASP A 532 21.99 11.23 -23.81
CA ASP A 532 23.10 11.95 -24.43
C ASP A 532 24.26 12.23 -23.46
N GLY A 533 24.11 11.80 -22.19
CA GLY A 533 25.12 12.00 -21.16
C GLY A 533 25.16 13.42 -20.60
N PRO A 534 26.29 13.82 -19.97
CA PRO A 534 26.47 15.16 -19.42
C PRO A 534 26.75 16.15 -20.53
N MET A 535 26.23 17.38 -20.38
CA MET A 535 26.55 18.50 -21.25
C MET A 535 27.85 19.20 -20.84
N SER A 536 28.47 19.89 -21.80
CA SER A 536 29.62 20.78 -21.58
C SER A 536 29.20 22.12 -20.96
N LEU A 537 30.15 22.87 -20.46
CA LEU A 537 29.87 24.22 -19.92
C LEU A 537 29.41 25.18 -21.03
N GLU A 538 29.88 25.03 -22.26
CA GLU A 538 29.43 25.83 -23.41
C GLU A 538 27.99 25.54 -23.77
N GLU A 539 27.58 24.28 -23.75
CA GLU A 539 26.18 23.88 -23.97
C GLU A 539 25.28 24.39 -22.84
N MET A 540 25.77 24.45 -21.62
CA MET A 540 25.05 24.99 -20.49
C MET A 540 24.86 26.50 -20.60
N ASP A 541 25.85 27.23 -21.05
CA ASP A 541 25.78 28.66 -21.29
C ASP A 541 24.64 28.97 -22.28
N VAL A 542 24.70 28.36 -23.46
CA VAL A 542 23.65 28.48 -24.48
C VAL A 542 22.25 28.06 -23.96
N ALA A 543 22.19 27.02 -23.16
CA ALA A 543 20.90 26.52 -22.63
C ALA A 543 20.24 27.48 -21.64
N LEU A 544 21.02 28.33 -20.97
CA LEU A 544 20.52 29.23 -19.93
C LEU A 544 20.26 30.65 -20.42
N ASP A 545 20.94 31.11 -21.48
CA ASP A 545 20.72 32.48 -21.97
C ASP A 545 20.88 32.70 -23.48
N ASP A 546 20.95 31.67 -24.30
CA ASP A 546 21.07 31.69 -25.75
C ASP A 546 22.38 32.28 -26.32
N SER A 547 23.43 32.48 -25.50
CA SER A 547 24.71 32.99 -25.93
C SER A 547 25.87 32.17 -25.37
N VAL A 548 27.05 32.24 -26.02
CA VAL A 548 28.31 31.63 -25.58
C VAL A 548 29.27 32.76 -25.23
N ASP A 549 29.00 33.47 -24.15
CA ASP A 549 29.81 34.58 -23.69
C ASP A 549 30.56 34.32 -22.36
N GLY A 550 30.29 33.16 -21.74
CA GLY A 550 30.88 32.75 -20.47
C GLY A 550 30.21 33.34 -19.24
N ILE A 551 29.00 33.90 -19.42
CA ILE A 551 28.20 34.52 -18.34
C ILE A 551 26.76 34.02 -18.41
N ILE A 552 26.26 33.46 -17.33
CA ILE A 552 24.92 32.86 -17.25
C ILE A 552 23.92 33.84 -16.62
N GLY A 553 22.79 34.01 -17.28
CA GLY A 553 21.61 34.72 -16.80
C GLY A 553 21.55 36.17 -17.27
N ARG A 554 20.44 36.60 -17.79
CA ARG A 554 20.12 37.94 -18.28
C ARG A 554 19.01 38.58 -17.47
N GLN A 555 19.19 39.87 -17.13
CA GLN A 555 18.09 40.68 -16.61
C GLN A 555 17.50 41.56 -17.72
N TYR A 556 16.17 41.59 -17.75
CA TYR A 556 15.41 42.39 -18.71
C TYR A 556 14.63 43.49 -17.98
N ASP A 557 14.52 44.68 -18.60
CA ASP A 557 13.61 45.72 -18.14
C ASP A 557 12.14 45.44 -18.52
N GLU A 558 11.23 46.32 -18.09
CA GLU A 558 9.80 46.24 -18.41
C GLU A 558 9.48 46.26 -19.92
N ASN A 559 10.44 46.64 -20.76
CA ASN A 559 10.34 46.70 -22.22
C ASN A 559 11.01 45.50 -22.90
N GLY A 560 11.56 44.55 -22.14
CA GLY A 560 12.30 43.40 -22.67
C GLY A 560 13.72 43.71 -23.15
N ILE A 561 14.32 44.82 -22.71
CA ILE A 561 15.72 45.21 -23.02
C ILE A 561 16.62 44.66 -21.93
N ILE A 562 17.72 44.01 -22.34
CA ILE A 562 18.72 43.48 -21.41
C ILE A 562 19.35 44.65 -20.63
N THR A 563 19.15 44.67 -19.32
CA THR A 563 19.68 45.70 -18.42
C THR A 563 21.00 45.29 -17.77
N GLN A 564 21.19 43.98 -17.60
CA GLN A 564 22.39 43.38 -17.07
C GLN A 564 22.66 42.05 -17.75
N ASP A 565 23.82 41.88 -18.29
CA ASP A 565 24.28 40.61 -18.84
C ASP A 565 25.02 39.88 -17.74
N GLY A 566 24.44 38.75 -17.35
CA GLY A 566 24.98 37.79 -16.44
C GLY A 566 25.02 38.12 -14.95
N LEU A 567 24.77 37.07 -14.19
CA LEU A 567 24.83 37.04 -12.72
C LEU A 567 25.93 36.09 -12.21
N LEU A 568 26.33 35.11 -13.05
CA LEU A 568 27.28 34.07 -12.69
C LEU A 568 28.25 33.86 -13.87
N GLU A 569 29.55 33.91 -13.59
CA GLU A 569 30.56 33.47 -14.57
C GLU A 569 30.51 31.93 -14.68
N THR A 570 30.48 31.40 -15.90
CA THR A 570 30.48 29.95 -16.15
C THR A 570 31.70 29.27 -15.52
N ALA A 571 32.81 29.96 -15.44
CA ALA A 571 34.02 29.49 -14.77
C ALA A 571 33.85 29.25 -13.26
N ASP A 572 33.03 30.06 -12.58
CA ASP A 572 32.73 29.89 -11.15
C ASP A 572 31.85 28.68 -10.87
N MET A 573 31.07 28.26 -11.87
CA MET A 573 30.22 27.05 -11.77
C MET A 573 30.96 25.75 -12.07
N ALA A 574 32.13 25.82 -12.72
CA ALA A 574 32.85 24.59 -13.14
C ALA A 574 33.17 23.65 -11.98
N GLY A 575 33.65 24.16 -10.84
CA GLY A 575 33.95 23.34 -9.67
C GLY A 575 32.74 22.71 -9.00
N PRO A 576 31.66 23.47 -8.67
CA PRO A 576 30.42 22.93 -8.18
C PRO A 576 29.76 21.93 -9.14
N LEU A 577 29.80 22.18 -10.45
CA LEU A 577 29.23 21.28 -11.46
C LEU A 577 30.01 19.98 -11.60
N GLU A 578 31.35 20.03 -11.55
CA GLU A 578 32.19 18.83 -11.54
C GLU A 578 31.85 17.96 -10.32
N ALA A 579 31.73 18.54 -9.13
CA ALA A 579 31.37 17.83 -7.91
C ALA A 579 29.93 17.25 -7.95
N LEU A 580 28.97 17.94 -8.58
CA LEU A 580 27.61 17.45 -8.79
C LEU A 580 27.56 16.42 -9.92
N GLY A 581 28.39 16.57 -10.96
CA GLY A 581 28.47 15.65 -12.11
C GLY A 581 28.87 14.23 -11.71
N ASP A 582 29.65 14.08 -10.64
CA ASP A 582 29.93 12.78 -10.03
C ASP A 582 28.68 12.12 -9.41
N LEU A 583 27.71 12.93 -9.00
CA LEU A 583 26.51 12.49 -8.32
C LEU A 583 25.29 12.37 -9.23
N ILE A 584 25.15 13.24 -10.25
CA ILE A 584 24.02 13.26 -11.18
C ILE A 584 24.47 13.70 -12.56
N ILE A 585 23.86 13.14 -13.62
CA ILE A 585 24.11 13.60 -15.00
C ILE A 585 23.39 14.94 -15.21
N ILE A 586 24.15 15.96 -15.57
CA ILE A 586 23.66 17.31 -15.81
C ILE A 586 23.56 17.54 -17.31
N ASN A 587 22.35 17.80 -17.81
CA ASN A 587 22.07 18.22 -19.18
C ASN A 587 20.78 19.05 -19.21
N THR A 588 20.34 19.52 -20.37
CA THR A 588 19.14 20.36 -20.55
C THR A 588 17.83 19.72 -20.08
N ASN A 589 17.81 18.42 -19.82
CA ASN A 589 16.64 17.69 -19.32
C ASN A 589 16.60 17.62 -17.78
N MET A 590 17.59 18.17 -17.10
CA MET A 590 17.64 18.22 -15.64
C MET A 590 16.71 19.30 -15.09
N THR A 591 16.03 18.99 -14.01
CA THR A 591 15.13 19.89 -13.30
C THR A 591 15.44 19.87 -11.79
N PRO A 592 15.76 21.00 -11.15
CA PRO A 592 16.10 22.28 -11.81
C PRO A 592 17.50 22.21 -12.42
N LEU A 593 17.72 22.89 -13.54
CA LEU A 593 19.05 22.97 -14.16
C LEU A 593 19.98 23.82 -13.29
N VAL A 594 19.48 24.95 -12.77
CA VAL A 594 20.12 25.73 -11.72
C VAL A 594 19.36 25.48 -10.41
N PRO A 595 19.98 24.84 -9.41
CA PRO A 595 19.26 24.41 -8.21
C PRO A 595 18.79 25.55 -7.30
N ILE A 596 19.33 26.76 -7.43
CA ILE A 596 19.00 27.90 -6.57
C ILE A 596 18.70 29.12 -7.44
N ASP A 597 17.61 29.82 -7.14
CA ASP A 597 17.30 31.13 -7.72
C ASP A 597 18.28 32.16 -7.14
N VAL A 598 19.31 32.48 -7.92
CA VAL A 598 20.43 33.31 -7.51
C VAL A 598 19.97 34.75 -7.21
N ILE A 599 19.00 35.27 -7.97
CA ILE A 599 18.49 36.63 -7.81
C ILE A 599 17.76 36.79 -6.46
N ASN A 600 16.89 35.86 -6.13
CA ASN A 600 16.14 35.92 -4.87
C ASN A 600 16.96 35.44 -3.67
N TYR A 601 18.03 34.68 -3.90
CA TYR A 601 18.88 34.15 -2.83
C TYR A 601 19.56 35.26 -2.02
N ASP A 602 20.09 36.28 -2.68
CA ASP A 602 20.73 37.40 -2.00
C ASP A 602 19.78 38.22 -1.12
N ALA A 603 18.53 38.35 -1.55
CA ALA A 603 17.52 39.10 -0.79
C ALA A 603 16.90 38.27 0.35
N HIS A 604 16.62 36.97 0.10
CA HIS A 604 15.89 36.10 1.00
C HIS A 604 16.41 34.64 1.02
N PRO A 605 17.65 34.40 1.49
CA PRO A 605 18.32 33.10 1.32
C PRO A 605 17.58 31.91 1.89
N ILE A 606 17.01 32.01 3.09
CA ILE A 606 16.28 30.92 3.72
C ILE A 606 14.96 30.62 2.99
N ALA A 607 14.22 31.68 2.64
CA ALA A 607 12.94 31.50 1.95
C ALA A 607 13.15 30.90 0.55
N THR A 608 14.17 31.34 -0.18
CA THR A 608 14.53 30.81 -1.49
C THR A 608 14.85 29.32 -1.44
N VAL A 609 15.71 28.89 -0.50
CA VAL A 609 16.08 27.47 -0.34
C VAL A 609 14.89 26.62 0.09
N VAL A 610 14.07 27.11 1.01
CA VAL A 610 12.93 26.32 1.52
C VAL A 610 11.81 26.18 0.49
N ASN A 611 11.56 27.23 -0.31
CA ASN A 611 10.43 27.27 -1.26
C ASN A 611 10.83 26.97 -2.71
N MET A 612 12.03 26.41 -2.95
CA MET A 612 12.40 25.97 -4.30
C MET A 612 11.36 25.03 -4.90
N PRO A 613 11.07 25.12 -6.22
CA PRO A 613 10.15 24.20 -6.91
C PRO A 613 10.51 22.73 -6.76
N SER A 614 11.80 22.43 -6.60
CA SER A 614 12.35 21.09 -6.38
C SER A 614 12.49 20.70 -4.91
N ALA A 615 12.00 21.54 -3.98
CA ALA A 615 12.04 21.25 -2.55
C ALA A 615 10.72 20.63 -2.04
N ALA A 616 10.85 19.84 -0.99
CA ALA A 616 9.73 19.33 -0.21
C ALA A 616 10.02 19.46 1.27
N PHE A 617 9.06 19.92 2.03
CA PHE A 617 9.19 19.99 3.49
C PHE A 617 7.91 19.64 4.22
N ASN A 618 8.09 19.22 5.46
CA ASN A 618 7.02 18.83 6.36
C ASN A 618 7.30 19.35 7.76
N PHE A 619 6.31 20.00 8.32
CA PHE A 619 6.26 20.43 9.71
C PHE A 619 5.15 19.67 10.41
N LYS A 620 5.46 18.91 11.45
CA LYS A 620 4.49 18.08 12.17
C LYS A 620 4.62 18.27 13.67
N LEU A 621 3.49 18.54 14.32
CA LEU A 621 3.34 18.59 15.75
C LEU A 621 2.31 17.55 16.18
N ALA A 622 2.73 16.56 16.96
CA ALA A 622 1.87 15.51 17.48
C ALA A 622 1.79 15.57 19.00
N GLY A 623 0.57 15.64 19.54
CA GLY A 623 0.30 15.63 20.97
C GLY A 623 -0.38 14.31 21.39
N ASN A 624 0.11 13.69 22.46
CA ASN A 624 -0.46 12.46 23.03
C ASN A 624 -0.79 12.71 24.52
N TYR A 625 -2.00 13.20 24.75
CA TYR A 625 -2.53 13.46 26.10
C TYR A 625 -3.67 12.48 26.41
N THR A 626 -3.92 12.26 27.68
CA THR A 626 -4.92 11.28 28.16
C THR A 626 -6.30 11.47 27.52
N LEU A 627 -6.74 12.72 27.41
CA LEU A 627 -8.07 13.05 26.85
C LEU A 627 -8.05 13.29 25.35
N SER A 628 -6.92 13.65 24.76
CA SER A 628 -6.85 14.11 23.38
C SER A 628 -5.52 13.72 22.74
N LYS A 629 -5.59 13.10 21.58
CA LYS A 629 -4.44 12.91 20.70
C LYS A 629 -4.66 13.79 19.47
N PHE A 630 -3.72 14.67 19.18
CA PHE A 630 -3.84 15.56 18.05
C PHE A 630 -2.59 15.56 17.18
N ILE A 631 -2.79 15.86 15.92
CA ILE A 631 -1.74 16.09 14.93
C ILE A 631 -2.07 17.39 14.21
N VAL A 632 -1.09 18.28 14.17
CA VAL A 632 -1.08 19.44 13.29
C VAL A 632 0.09 19.29 12.36
N GLU A 633 -0.19 19.31 11.06
CA GLU A 633 0.84 19.09 10.04
C GLU A 633 0.67 20.10 8.91
N TYR A 634 1.78 20.66 8.48
CA TYR A 634 1.89 21.44 7.26
C TYR A 634 2.94 20.79 6.37
N ARG A 635 2.55 20.46 5.14
CA ARG A 635 3.40 19.80 4.16
C ARG A 635 3.34 20.56 2.83
N GLN A 636 4.51 20.76 2.25
CA GLN A 636 4.64 21.27 0.89
C GLN A 636 5.55 20.35 0.10
N VAL A 637 5.15 20.02 -1.13
CA VAL A 637 5.96 19.28 -2.09
C VAL A 637 5.94 20.06 -3.38
N GLY A 638 7.08 20.55 -3.78
CA GLY A 638 7.22 21.40 -4.95
C GLY A 638 6.79 20.70 -6.25
N PRO A 639 6.46 21.46 -7.30
CA PRO A 639 6.02 20.90 -8.59
C PRO A 639 7.12 20.10 -9.30
N GLU A 640 8.38 20.44 -9.06
CA GLU A 640 9.54 19.78 -9.64
C GLU A 640 10.19 18.74 -8.72
N PHE A 641 9.62 18.52 -7.53
CA PHE A 641 10.13 17.50 -6.63
C PHE A 641 9.76 16.11 -7.12
N VAL A 642 10.76 15.31 -7.43
CA VAL A 642 10.62 13.91 -7.87
C VAL A 642 11.47 13.02 -6.98
N SER A 643 10.92 11.88 -6.54
CA SER A 643 11.70 10.80 -5.95
C SER A 643 11.40 9.49 -6.68
N LEU A 644 12.38 8.96 -7.40
CA LEU A 644 12.26 7.66 -8.06
C LEU A 644 12.16 6.50 -7.06
N GLY A 645 12.55 6.71 -5.81
CA GLY A 645 12.33 5.77 -4.71
C GLY A 645 10.89 5.76 -4.19
N ASN A 646 10.12 6.85 -4.41
CA ASN A 646 8.70 6.93 -4.06
C ASN A 646 7.89 7.63 -5.16
N PRO A 647 7.59 6.94 -6.27
CA PRO A 647 6.86 7.52 -7.41
C PRO A 647 5.40 7.88 -7.09
N PHE A 648 4.89 7.46 -5.94
CA PHE A 648 3.52 7.77 -5.48
C PHE A 648 3.45 9.05 -4.63
N LEU A 649 4.59 9.68 -4.36
CA LEU A 649 4.62 10.97 -3.69
C LEU A 649 3.99 12.02 -4.61
N ALA A 650 2.86 12.56 -4.19
CA ALA A 650 2.23 13.64 -4.95
C ALA A 650 3.09 14.90 -4.87
N SER A 651 3.50 15.44 -6.02
CA SER A 651 4.16 16.74 -6.17
C SER A 651 3.12 17.84 -6.44
N ASN A 652 3.57 19.09 -6.46
CA ASN A 652 2.75 20.28 -6.65
C ASN A 652 1.58 20.36 -5.67
N ILE A 653 1.89 20.17 -4.38
CA ILE A 653 0.89 20.21 -3.31
C ILE A 653 1.38 21.00 -2.11
N ARG A 654 0.45 21.74 -1.53
CA ARG A 654 0.56 22.37 -0.22
C ARG A 654 -0.62 21.88 0.62
N GLU A 655 -0.33 21.30 1.78
CA GLU A 655 -1.34 20.70 2.64
C GLU A 655 -1.23 21.19 4.08
N PHE A 656 -2.38 21.53 4.68
CA PHE A 656 -2.52 21.71 6.11
C PHE A 656 -3.48 20.68 6.66
N ILE A 657 -3.07 19.97 7.71
CA ILE A 657 -3.84 18.88 8.32
C ILE A 657 -3.97 19.16 9.82
N LEU A 658 -5.20 19.11 10.30
CA LEU A 658 -5.53 19.14 11.72
C LEU A 658 -6.37 17.90 12.03
N LEU A 659 -5.85 17.04 12.88
CA LEU A 659 -6.54 15.85 13.37
C LEU A 659 -6.63 15.89 14.88
N ASN A 660 -7.79 15.52 15.42
CA ASN A 660 -7.95 15.37 16.86
C ASN A 660 -8.80 14.14 17.17
N ARG A 661 -8.31 13.32 18.08
CA ARG A 661 -9.01 12.17 18.63
C ARG A 661 -9.21 12.35 20.11
N ILE A 662 -10.47 12.36 20.52
CA ILE A 662 -10.88 12.50 21.90
C ILE A 662 -11.43 11.14 22.34
N ALA A 663 -10.77 10.55 23.33
CA ALA A 663 -11.21 9.35 24.02
C ALA A 663 -11.64 9.72 25.44
N HIS A 664 -12.29 8.84 26.15
CA HIS A 664 -12.69 9.04 27.53
C HIS A 664 -13.94 9.92 27.79
N PHE A 665 -14.80 10.11 26.78
CA PHE A 665 -16.17 10.59 27.06
C PHE A 665 -17.07 9.43 27.51
N PHE A 666 -17.95 9.71 28.49
CA PHE A 666 -18.89 8.73 29.04
C PHE A 666 -18.21 7.38 29.41
N ASP A 667 -17.23 7.42 30.32
CA ASP A 667 -16.44 6.26 30.75
C ASP A 667 -15.80 5.53 29.54
N SER A 668 -15.20 6.28 28.65
CA SER A 668 -14.55 5.75 27.41
C SER A 668 -15.50 5.05 26.42
N LYS A 669 -16.82 5.25 26.56
CA LYS A 669 -17.81 4.66 25.66
C LYS A 669 -18.00 5.47 24.38
N LEU A 670 -17.63 6.74 24.37
CA LEU A 670 -17.73 7.59 23.20
C LEU A 670 -16.32 8.01 22.74
N LEU A 671 -15.98 7.62 21.52
CA LEU A 671 -14.79 8.05 20.82
C LEU A 671 -15.17 9.06 19.73
N ILE A 672 -14.51 10.21 19.73
CA ILE A 672 -14.72 11.26 18.73
C ILE A 672 -13.41 11.49 18.00
N THR A 673 -13.44 11.39 16.67
CA THR A 673 -12.30 11.78 15.83
C THR A 673 -12.76 12.87 14.87
N THR A 674 -12.07 14.00 14.87
CA THR A 674 -12.32 15.11 13.95
C THR A 674 -11.08 15.38 13.12
N GLY A 675 -11.27 15.71 11.86
CA GLY A 675 -10.20 16.07 10.94
C GLY A 675 -10.58 17.22 10.05
N PHE A 676 -9.62 18.10 9.81
CA PHE A 676 -9.67 19.11 8.77
C PHE A 676 -8.41 19.00 7.95
N LYS A 677 -8.56 18.97 6.61
CA LYS A 677 -7.46 18.99 5.66
C LYS A 677 -7.77 20.02 4.59
N HIS A 678 -6.86 20.95 4.45
CA HIS A 678 -6.82 21.88 3.32
C HIS A 678 -5.66 21.47 2.41
N ARG A 679 -5.89 21.44 1.12
CA ARG A 679 -4.88 21.13 0.11
C ARG A 679 -5.07 22.06 -1.07
N ASP A 680 -3.98 22.63 -1.55
CA ASP A 680 -3.93 23.42 -2.77
C ASP A 680 -2.62 23.15 -3.54
N ASN A 681 -2.53 23.68 -4.74
CA ASN A 681 -1.33 23.63 -5.58
C ASN A 681 -0.74 25.03 -5.84
N LYS A 682 -1.09 26.03 -5.02
CA LYS A 682 -0.54 27.38 -5.13
C LYS A 682 0.83 27.50 -4.47
N ILE A 683 1.82 26.83 -5.05
CA ILE A 683 3.21 26.88 -4.57
C ILE A 683 3.96 28.01 -5.28
N LEU A 684 3.78 28.11 -6.60
CA LEU A 684 4.36 29.20 -7.38
C LEU A 684 3.37 30.36 -7.50
N GLU A 685 3.87 31.57 -7.49
CA GLU A 685 3.05 32.78 -7.67
C GLU A 685 2.37 32.85 -9.06
N THR A 686 2.96 32.18 -10.05
CA THR A 686 2.41 32.06 -11.40
C THR A 686 1.11 31.25 -11.49
N VAL A 687 0.72 30.52 -10.44
CA VAL A 687 -0.52 29.75 -10.42
C VAL A 687 -1.70 30.69 -10.13
N VAL A 688 -2.41 31.09 -11.16
CA VAL A 688 -3.55 32.02 -11.09
C VAL A 688 -4.81 31.36 -10.55
N ASN A 689 -5.06 30.11 -10.95
CA ASN A 689 -6.29 29.37 -10.60
C ASN A 689 -5.94 28.08 -9.83
N PRO A 690 -5.59 28.16 -8.55
CA PRO A 690 -5.18 26.99 -7.77
C PRO A 690 -6.35 26.04 -7.53
N LEU A 691 -6.09 24.74 -7.60
CA LEU A 691 -7.07 23.74 -7.22
C LEU A 691 -7.07 23.58 -5.69
N ASN A 692 -8.05 24.15 -5.04
CA ASN A 692 -8.26 24.03 -3.60
C ASN A 692 -9.14 22.82 -3.29
N THR A 693 -8.71 22.02 -2.31
CA THR A 693 -9.48 20.89 -1.77
C THR A 693 -9.57 21.00 -0.27
N ASN A 694 -10.79 21.14 0.26
CA ASN A 694 -11.07 21.16 1.68
C ASN A 694 -11.78 19.87 2.08
N THR A 695 -11.22 19.14 3.04
CA THR A 695 -11.82 17.92 3.57
C THR A 695 -12.11 18.10 5.07
N ILE A 696 -13.34 17.82 5.44
CA ILE A 696 -13.79 17.77 6.84
C ILE A 696 -14.20 16.34 7.13
N THR A 697 -13.69 15.77 8.21
CA THR A 697 -14.06 14.43 8.69
C THR A 697 -14.56 14.49 10.14
N LEU A 698 -15.59 13.72 10.42
CA LEU A 698 -16.10 13.49 11.77
C LEU A 698 -16.42 12.00 11.90
N ASN A 699 -15.79 11.34 12.86
CA ASN A 699 -16.11 9.97 13.22
C ASN A 699 -16.54 9.93 14.69
N LEU A 700 -17.73 9.39 14.94
CA LEU A 700 -18.30 9.17 16.25
C LEU A 700 -18.51 7.67 16.44
N SER A 701 -17.88 7.09 17.46
CA SER A 701 -18.09 5.68 17.80
C SER A 701 -18.61 5.60 19.25
N PHE A 702 -19.84 5.14 19.41
CA PHE A 702 -20.46 4.92 20.71
C PHE A 702 -20.58 3.44 21.01
N LEU A 703 -19.91 3.00 22.08
CA LEU A 703 -19.73 1.62 22.49
C LEU A 703 -20.27 1.46 23.92
N PRO A 704 -21.60 1.31 24.11
CA PRO A 704 -22.22 1.34 25.44
C PRO A 704 -21.88 0.14 26.33
N GLY A 705 -21.34 -0.94 25.79
CA GLY A 705 -20.93 -2.15 26.52
C GLY A 705 -21.64 -3.42 26.07
N ALA A 706 -21.39 -4.51 26.79
CA ALA A 706 -21.91 -5.84 26.45
C ALA A 706 -23.45 -5.88 26.45
N GLY A 707 -24.02 -6.46 25.39
CA GLY A 707 -25.45 -6.64 25.24
C GLY A 707 -26.24 -5.42 24.74
N ALA A 708 -25.58 -4.29 24.51
CA ALA A 708 -26.17 -3.11 23.90
C ALA A 708 -25.66 -2.91 22.45
N PRO A 709 -26.43 -2.26 21.57
CA PRO A 709 -25.96 -1.97 20.22
C PRO A 709 -24.85 -0.92 20.25
N SER A 710 -23.83 -1.12 19.41
CA SER A 710 -22.80 -0.11 19.12
C SER A 710 -23.20 0.69 17.88
N TYR A 711 -22.80 1.97 17.89
CA TYR A 711 -23.14 2.93 16.83
C TYR A 711 -21.86 3.57 16.32
N VAL A 712 -21.71 3.62 14.99
CA VAL A 712 -20.62 4.35 14.33
C VAL A 712 -21.24 5.29 13.32
N LEU A 713 -20.91 6.58 13.43
CA LEU A 713 -21.24 7.58 12.43
C LEU A 713 -19.96 8.14 11.84
N ASN A 714 -19.83 7.99 10.54
CA ASN A 714 -18.78 8.61 9.74
C ASN A 714 -19.39 9.70 8.86
N PHE A 715 -18.83 10.88 8.92
CA PHE A 715 -19.16 12.00 8.05
C PHE A 715 -17.88 12.52 7.40
N GLN A 716 -17.88 12.65 6.07
CA GLN A 716 -16.81 13.28 5.31
C GLN A 716 -17.41 14.25 4.31
N SER A 717 -16.84 15.44 4.23
CA SER A 717 -17.19 16.44 3.21
C SER A 717 -15.91 16.90 2.51
N ILE A 718 -15.87 16.77 1.18
CA ILE A 718 -14.74 17.17 0.34
C ILE A 718 -15.26 18.24 -0.63
N GLY A 719 -14.75 19.45 -0.49
CA GLY A 719 -15.00 20.55 -1.43
C GLY A 719 -13.78 20.72 -2.33
N LYS A 720 -13.98 20.84 -3.64
CA LYS A 720 -12.93 21.16 -4.62
C LYS A 720 -13.34 22.40 -5.40
N ASN A 721 -12.44 23.37 -5.49
CA ASN A 721 -12.65 24.64 -6.19
C ASN A 721 -11.33 25.07 -6.82
N ASN A 722 -11.38 25.53 -8.08
CA ASN A 722 -10.21 26.09 -8.78
C ASN A 722 -10.23 27.62 -8.89
N GLU A 723 -11.16 28.30 -8.17
CA GLU A 723 -11.28 29.76 -8.13
C GLU A 723 -11.40 30.44 -9.50
N LYS A 724 -11.74 29.67 -10.54
CA LYS A 724 -11.86 30.17 -11.89
C LYS A 724 -13.27 30.72 -12.13
N GLU A 725 -13.35 31.96 -12.57
CA GLU A 725 -14.63 32.62 -12.86
C GLU A 725 -14.94 32.63 -14.34
N GLU A 726 -13.91 32.75 -15.20
CA GLU A 726 -14.04 32.87 -16.64
C GLU A 726 -13.86 31.53 -17.36
N LEU A 727 -14.41 31.45 -18.57
CA LEU A 727 -14.21 30.33 -19.48
C LEU A 727 -12.83 30.41 -20.13
N ASP A 728 -12.22 29.26 -20.39
CA ASP A 728 -10.99 29.19 -21.17
C ASP A 728 -11.27 29.34 -22.65
N LYS A 729 -10.34 29.93 -23.38
CA LYS A 729 -10.35 29.97 -24.84
C LYS A 729 -9.31 28.97 -25.37
N VAL A 730 -9.77 28.01 -26.16
CA VAL A 730 -8.92 27.09 -26.91
C VAL A 730 -9.19 27.37 -28.42
N GLY A 731 -8.30 28.14 -29.03
CA GLY A 731 -8.57 28.70 -30.35
C GLY A 731 -9.74 29.69 -30.33
N GLU A 732 -10.75 29.44 -31.13
CA GLU A 732 -12.01 30.25 -31.22
C GLU A 732 -13.11 29.69 -30.30
N SER A 733 -12.91 28.57 -29.63
CA SER A 733 -13.92 27.90 -28.80
C SER A 733 -13.74 28.21 -27.33
N ASP A 734 -14.84 28.51 -26.64
CA ASP A 734 -14.88 28.60 -25.19
C ASP A 734 -14.95 27.19 -24.59
N VAL A 735 -14.16 26.95 -23.53
CA VAL A 735 -14.11 25.68 -22.77
C VAL A 735 -14.35 25.97 -21.29
N ASP A 736 -15.30 25.26 -20.68
CA ASP A 736 -15.65 25.45 -19.28
C ASP A 736 -14.82 24.51 -18.37
N ASN A 737 -13.66 24.97 -17.95
CA ASN A 737 -12.76 24.29 -16.99
C ASN A 737 -12.93 24.78 -15.54
N ARG A 738 -14.00 25.55 -15.25
CA ARG A 738 -14.31 25.96 -13.88
C ARG A 738 -14.69 24.76 -13.02
N GLN A 739 -14.22 24.70 -11.81
CA GLN A 739 -14.52 23.63 -10.86
C GLN A 739 -14.98 24.19 -9.52
N ASP A 740 -16.18 23.89 -9.08
CA ASP A 740 -16.64 24.01 -7.69
C ASP A 740 -17.57 22.86 -7.35
N THR A 741 -17.01 21.80 -6.82
CA THR A 741 -17.72 20.56 -6.51
C THR A 741 -17.68 20.26 -5.02
N ARG A 742 -18.69 19.57 -4.53
CA ARG A 742 -18.76 19.09 -3.16
C ARG A 742 -19.18 17.62 -3.12
N THR A 743 -18.32 16.78 -2.56
CA THR A 743 -18.64 15.39 -2.25
C THR A 743 -18.92 15.26 -0.75
N THR A 744 -20.08 14.74 -0.40
CA THR A 744 -20.47 14.47 0.98
C THR A 744 -20.71 12.97 1.12
N ASN A 745 -20.05 12.34 2.08
CA ASN A 745 -20.21 10.93 2.42
C ASN A 745 -20.67 10.81 3.87
N VAL A 746 -21.75 10.04 4.10
CA VAL A 746 -22.31 9.74 5.42
C VAL A 746 -22.48 8.24 5.55
N LEU A 747 -21.79 7.64 6.50
CA LEU A 747 -21.91 6.23 6.87
C LEU A 747 -22.46 6.12 8.29
N LEU A 748 -23.55 5.42 8.45
CA LEU A 748 -24.09 5.03 9.76
C LEU A 748 -24.03 3.49 9.86
N SER A 749 -23.38 2.98 10.90
CA SER A 749 -23.31 1.55 11.19
C SER A 749 -23.87 1.27 12.60
N ILE A 750 -24.74 0.30 12.70
CA ILE A 750 -25.32 -0.21 13.95
C ILE A 750 -24.97 -1.69 14.04
N ASN A 751 -24.29 -2.07 15.11
CA ASN A 751 -23.94 -3.46 15.36
C ASN A 751 -24.57 -3.91 16.69
N TYR A 752 -25.37 -4.96 16.65
CA TYR A 752 -26.11 -5.46 17.82
C TYR A 752 -25.95 -6.97 18.00
N PRO A 753 -25.15 -7.41 18.98
CA PRO A 753 -25.05 -8.81 19.36
C PRO A 753 -26.25 -9.23 20.21
N ILE A 754 -27.01 -10.25 19.77
CA ILE A 754 -28.18 -10.78 20.44
C ILE A 754 -27.99 -12.29 20.65
N THR A 755 -28.36 -12.77 21.83
CA THR A 755 -28.49 -14.23 22.09
C THR A 755 -29.95 -14.61 22.19
N PHE A 756 -30.40 -15.44 21.26
CA PHE A 756 -31.77 -15.94 21.25
C PHE A 756 -31.77 -17.47 21.21
N ARG A 757 -32.41 -18.12 22.14
CA ARG A 757 -32.49 -19.60 22.27
C ARG A 757 -31.12 -20.28 22.15
N SER A 758 -30.11 -19.76 22.86
CA SER A 758 -28.73 -20.24 22.86
C SER A 758 -27.96 -20.07 21.52
N ILE A 759 -28.56 -19.44 20.52
CA ILE A 759 -27.89 -19.05 19.27
C ILE A 759 -27.42 -17.63 19.42
N LYS A 760 -26.16 -17.41 19.15
CA LYS A 760 -25.57 -16.05 19.15
C LYS A 760 -25.71 -15.45 17.75
N HIS A 761 -26.47 -14.36 17.67
CA HIS A 761 -26.66 -13.59 16.47
C HIS A 761 -25.89 -12.28 16.58
N ASN A 762 -25.32 -11.86 15.49
CA ASN A 762 -24.78 -10.51 15.33
C ASN A 762 -25.53 -9.85 14.18
N PHE A 763 -26.28 -8.82 14.50
CA PHE A 763 -27.04 -8.04 13.56
C PHE A 763 -26.28 -6.76 13.24
N VAL A 764 -26.07 -6.49 11.96
CA VAL A 764 -25.38 -5.27 11.49
C VAL A 764 -26.26 -4.59 10.46
N LEU A 765 -26.52 -3.31 10.68
CA LEU A 765 -27.18 -2.42 9.73
C LEU A 765 -26.20 -1.34 9.33
N ASN A 766 -25.90 -1.23 8.04
CA ASN A 766 -25.11 -0.17 7.46
C ASN A 766 -25.99 0.66 6.51
N TYR A 767 -25.91 1.96 6.67
CA TYR A 767 -26.43 2.94 5.74
C TYR A 767 -25.29 3.82 5.26
N ASN A 768 -25.10 3.89 3.96
CA ASN A 768 -24.12 4.77 3.35
C ASN A 768 -24.80 5.64 2.28
N ARG A 769 -24.45 6.92 2.26
CA ARG A 769 -24.86 7.84 1.21
C ARG A 769 -23.69 8.74 0.82
N MET A 770 -23.37 8.74 -0.46
CA MET A 770 -22.37 9.63 -1.05
C MET A 770 -23.06 10.51 -2.10
N ILE A 771 -22.93 11.81 -1.94
CA ILE A 771 -23.49 12.79 -2.86
C ILE A 771 -22.33 13.60 -3.43
N ASN A 772 -22.22 13.67 -4.74
CA ASN A 772 -21.31 14.56 -5.45
C ASN A 772 -22.13 15.60 -6.22
N THR A 773 -21.94 16.87 -5.90
CA THR A 773 -22.67 17.98 -6.51
C THR A 773 -21.72 18.97 -7.16
N ASP A 774 -22.10 19.44 -8.33
CA ASP A 774 -21.50 20.61 -8.98
C ASP A 774 -22.28 21.86 -8.56
N LYS A 775 -21.63 22.78 -7.85
CA LYS A 775 -22.25 24.03 -7.44
C LYS A 775 -22.43 25.02 -8.60
N LEU A 776 -21.70 24.83 -9.70
CA LEU A 776 -21.77 25.63 -10.90
C LEU A 776 -22.80 25.09 -11.90
N ALA A 777 -23.57 24.05 -11.58
CA ALA A 777 -24.47 23.37 -12.51
C ALA A 777 -25.44 24.33 -13.24
N GLY A 778 -25.96 25.36 -12.55
CA GLY A 778 -26.85 26.37 -13.16
C GLY A 778 -26.14 27.48 -13.96
N GLN A 779 -24.80 27.48 -13.95
CA GLN A 779 -23.97 28.53 -14.60
C GLN A 779 -23.02 27.93 -15.64
N ARG A 780 -23.18 26.66 -15.97
CA ARG A 780 -22.37 25.97 -16.95
C ARG A 780 -22.69 26.45 -18.36
N MET A 781 -21.68 26.47 -19.22
CA MET A 781 -21.84 26.72 -20.61
C MET A 781 -22.80 25.70 -21.25
N ALA A 782 -23.62 26.12 -22.23
CA ALA A 782 -24.52 25.22 -22.92
C ALA A 782 -23.76 24.07 -23.59
N GLY A 783 -24.19 22.84 -23.34
CA GLY A 783 -23.52 21.62 -23.81
C GLY A 783 -22.38 21.12 -22.89
N TYR A 784 -21.95 21.88 -21.87
CA TYR A 784 -21.00 21.40 -20.89
C TYR A 784 -21.74 20.70 -19.74
N PHE A 785 -21.23 19.55 -19.38
CA PHE A 785 -21.82 18.74 -18.34
C PHE A 785 -20.75 18.22 -17.38
N PHE A 786 -20.94 18.48 -16.08
CA PHE A 786 -20.14 17.87 -15.04
C PHE A 786 -20.95 16.76 -14.36
N PRO A 787 -20.52 15.50 -14.42
CA PRO A 787 -21.29 14.40 -13.86
C PRO A 787 -21.28 14.44 -12.33
N GLY A 788 -22.35 15.00 -11.75
CA GLY A 788 -22.65 14.77 -10.35
C GLY A 788 -23.10 13.31 -10.13
N SER A 789 -23.06 12.84 -8.91
CA SER A 789 -23.59 11.50 -8.58
C SER A 789 -24.20 11.49 -7.18
N ASP A 790 -25.23 10.67 -7.00
CA ASP A 790 -25.80 10.36 -5.69
C ASP A 790 -25.87 8.84 -5.55
N SER A 791 -25.10 8.28 -4.61
CA SER A 791 -25.19 6.87 -4.28
C SER A 791 -25.77 6.68 -2.89
N LYS A 792 -26.66 5.73 -2.77
CA LYS A 792 -27.29 5.36 -1.52
C LYS A 792 -27.27 3.85 -1.37
N SER A 793 -26.76 3.35 -0.27
CA SER A 793 -26.81 1.93 0.02
C SER A 793 -27.32 1.64 1.44
N VAL A 794 -28.07 0.56 1.56
CA VAL A 794 -28.51 -0.02 2.83
C VAL A 794 -28.10 -1.47 2.82
N THR A 795 -27.32 -1.90 3.79
CA THR A 795 -26.92 -3.29 3.95
C THR A 795 -27.32 -3.80 5.30
N LEU A 796 -27.96 -4.97 5.30
CA LEU A 796 -28.38 -5.72 6.47
C LEU A 796 -27.63 -7.04 6.50
N SER A 797 -26.87 -7.28 7.57
CA SER A 797 -26.14 -8.52 7.77
C SER A 797 -26.58 -9.21 9.06
N LEU A 798 -26.77 -10.50 9.01
CA LEU A 798 -27.07 -11.35 10.15
C LEU A 798 -26.09 -12.51 10.20
N ALA A 799 -25.11 -12.44 11.10
CA ALA A 799 -24.23 -13.54 11.38
C ALA A 799 -24.74 -14.35 12.56
N SER A 800 -24.86 -15.68 12.40
CA SER A 800 -25.40 -16.56 13.40
C SER A 800 -24.44 -17.69 13.74
N ARG A 801 -24.21 -17.90 15.04
CA ARG A 801 -23.41 -19.00 15.58
C ARG A 801 -24.33 -19.92 16.38
N PHE A 802 -24.48 -21.12 15.85
CA PHE A 802 -25.35 -22.16 16.44
C PHE A 802 -24.61 -22.94 17.55
N GLN A 803 -25.33 -23.67 18.34
CA GLN A 803 -24.76 -24.66 19.29
C GLN A 803 -24.00 -25.78 18.57
N SER A 804 -24.52 -26.21 17.40
CA SER A 804 -23.79 -27.07 16.47
C SER A 804 -22.61 -26.26 15.87
N PRO A 805 -21.56 -26.90 15.35
CA PRO A 805 -20.42 -26.23 14.74
C PRO A 805 -20.78 -25.54 13.42
N LEU A 806 -21.99 -25.05 13.29
CA LEU A 806 -22.51 -24.27 12.16
C LEU A 806 -22.41 -22.78 12.44
N ARG A 807 -21.88 -22.04 11.47
CA ARG A 807 -21.94 -20.57 11.40
C ARG A 807 -22.57 -20.19 10.07
N THR A 808 -23.50 -19.26 10.10
CA THR A 808 -24.14 -18.73 8.90
C THR A 808 -24.07 -17.21 8.87
N MET A 809 -24.06 -16.66 7.68
CA MET A 809 -24.13 -15.22 7.44
C MET A 809 -25.11 -14.96 6.31
N LEU A 810 -26.10 -14.14 6.57
CA LEU A 810 -27.07 -13.64 5.61
C LEU A 810 -26.79 -12.16 5.38
N ASN A 811 -26.65 -11.76 4.14
CA ASN A 811 -26.46 -10.38 3.73
C ASN A 811 -27.56 -9.97 2.75
N VAL A 812 -28.17 -8.85 3.00
CA VAL A 812 -29.13 -8.23 2.07
C VAL A 812 -28.67 -6.80 1.85
N SER A 813 -28.43 -6.41 0.62
CA SER A 813 -28.02 -5.06 0.26
C SER A 813 -28.86 -4.49 -0.85
N LEU A 814 -29.21 -3.23 -0.71
CA LEU A 814 -29.84 -2.40 -1.73
C LEU A 814 -28.95 -1.19 -1.96
N MET A 815 -28.55 -0.97 -3.20
CA MET A 815 -27.74 0.18 -3.60
C MET A 815 -28.37 0.84 -4.82
N ASP A 816 -28.57 2.13 -4.75
CA ASP A 816 -28.96 2.97 -5.86
C ASP A 816 -27.77 3.91 -6.19
N LEU A 817 -27.35 3.92 -7.43
CA LEU A 817 -26.39 4.87 -7.96
C LEU A 817 -27.08 5.71 -9.02
N PHE A 818 -27.08 6.98 -8.77
CA PHE A 818 -27.63 7.97 -9.65
C PHE A 818 -26.49 8.69 -10.39
N ILE A 819 -26.46 8.58 -11.72
CA ILE A 819 -25.49 9.26 -12.59
C ILE A 819 -26.27 10.09 -13.61
N PRO A 820 -26.14 11.42 -13.57
CA PRO A 820 -26.70 12.24 -14.62
C PRO A 820 -25.93 12.03 -15.92
N SER A 821 -26.64 12.03 -17.06
CA SER A 821 -26.07 12.01 -18.40
C SER A 821 -26.83 13.02 -19.26
N LEU A 822 -26.29 13.34 -20.42
CA LEU A 822 -27.00 14.17 -21.41
C LEU A 822 -27.76 13.29 -22.42
N ASP A 823 -28.96 13.70 -22.79
CA ASP A 823 -29.67 13.12 -23.93
C ASP A 823 -29.16 13.72 -25.27
N TYR A 824 -29.72 13.26 -26.38
CA TYR A 824 -29.33 13.76 -27.72
C TYR A 824 -29.65 15.25 -27.96
N GLU A 825 -30.54 15.82 -27.14
CA GLU A 825 -30.94 17.23 -27.19
C GLU A 825 -30.11 18.10 -26.21
N GLY A 826 -29.20 17.48 -25.42
CA GLY A 826 -28.37 18.15 -24.41
C GLY A 826 -29.05 18.36 -23.05
N ASN A 827 -30.23 17.74 -22.82
CA ASN A 827 -30.90 17.82 -21.54
C ASN A 827 -30.28 16.79 -20.54
N VAL A 828 -30.23 17.17 -19.27
CA VAL A 828 -29.74 16.27 -18.22
C VAL A 828 -30.79 15.22 -17.89
N ILE A 829 -30.51 13.97 -18.25
CA ILE A 829 -31.31 12.81 -17.85
C ILE A 829 -30.70 12.11 -16.64
N LYS A 830 -31.60 11.58 -15.83
CA LYS A 830 -31.19 10.88 -14.59
C LYS A 830 -31.13 9.39 -14.84
N ASN A 831 -29.90 8.86 -14.97
CA ASN A 831 -29.67 7.42 -15.03
C ASN A 831 -29.55 6.87 -13.61
N THR A 832 -30.46 5.98 -13.26
CA THR A 832 -30.37 5.25 -11.98
C THR A 832 -29.97 3.82 -12.25
N ILE A 833 -28.93 3.36 -11.57
CA ILE A 833 -28.52 1.96 -11.55
C ILE A 833 -28.82 1.43 -10.15
N THR A 834 -29.64 0.40 -10.07
CA THR A 834 -30.00 -0.22 -8.79
C THR A 834 -29.40 -1.61 -8.71
N TRP A 835 -28.68 -1.88 -7.62
CA TRP A 835 -28.18 -3.22 -7.27
C TRP A 835 -28.95 -3.76 -6.08
N LYS A 836 -29.50 -4.97 -6.24
CA LYS A 836 -30.16 -5.73 -5.19
C LYS A 836 -29.33 -6.98 -4.93
N THR A 837 -28.77 -7.11 -3.77
CA THR A 837 -27.88 -8.23 -3.43
C THR A 837 -28.50 -9.06 -2.31
N LEU A 838 -28.50 -10.38 -2.49
CA LEU A 838 -28.83 -11.38 -1.46
C LEU A 838 -27.66 -12.36 -1.39
N GLY A 839 -27.01 -12.46 -0.24
CA GLY A 839 -25.90 -13.38 -0.01
C GLY A 839 -26.15 -14.27 1.19
N VAL A 840 -25.91 -15.57 1.04
CA VAL A 840 -25.94 -16.55 2.12
C VAL A 840 -24.63 -17.30 2.13
N ASN A 841 -23.94 -17.29 3.26
CA ASN A 841 -22.71 -18.04 3.46
C ASN A 841 -22.88 -18.95 4.67
N GLY A 842 -22.27 -20.13 4.61
CA GLY A 842 -22.28 -21.08 5.71
C GLY A 842 -20.89 -21.70 5.90
N LYS A 843 -20.54 -21.94 7.15
CA LYS A 843 -19.35 -22.71 7.53
C LYS A 843 -19.78 -23.78 8.52
N TYR A 844 -19.41 -25.02 8.24
CA TYR A 844 -19.68 -26.16 9.11
C TYR A 844 -18.38 -26.87 9.44
N ALA A 845 -18.09 -27.05 10.71
CA ALA A 845 -16.90 -27.75 11.18
C ALA A 845 -17.27 -29.18 11.61
N LEU A 846 -16.53 -30.14 11.06
CA LEU A 846 -16.68 -31.57 11.32
C LEU A 846 -15.45 -32.08 12.09
N GLN A 847 -15.62 -33.16 12.84
CA GLN A 847 -14.55 -33.87 13.53
C GLN A 847 -13.64 -32.93 14.37
N ASP A 848 -14.26 -32.17 15.27
CA ASP A 848 -13.53 -31.22 16.13
C ASP A 848 -12.64 -30.22 15.36
N ASN A 849 -13.19 -29.66 14.28
CA ASN A 849 -12.52 -28.73 13.35
C ASN A 849 -11.40 -29.33 12.48
N LYS A 850 -11.33 -30.66 12.34
CA LYS A 850 -10.42 -31.28 11.35
C LYS A 850 -10.86 -30.99 9.93
N ILE A 851 -12.17 -30.98 9.66
CA ILE A 851 -12.72 -30.63 8.35
C ILE A 851 -13.62 -29.41 8.52
N ASN A 852 -13.35 -28.36 7.76
CA ASN A 852 -14.21 -27.20 7.67
C ASN A 852 -14.82 -27.13 6.28
N LEU A 853 -16.11 -27.24 6.18
CA LEU A 853 -16.86 -27.06 4.93
C LEU A 853 -17.35 -25.62 4.87
N THR A 854 -17.17 -24.99 3.73
CA THR A 854 -17.68 -23.64 3.45
C THR A 854 -18.56 -23.68 2.22
N GLY A 855 -19.61 -22.90 2.23
CA GLY A 855 -20.51 -22.77 1.08
C GLY A 855 -21.12 -21.38 1.05
N GLY A 856 -21.33 -20.85 -0.14
CA GLY A 856 -21.92 -19.52 -0.31
C GLY A 856 -22.69 -19.43 -1.63
N LEU A 857 -23.79 -18.70 -1.57
CA LEU A 857 -24.60 -18.31 -2.70
C LEU A 857 -24.78 -16.80 -2.62
N SER A 858 -24.50 -16.08 -3.68
CA SER A 858 -24.91 -14.68 -3.81
C SER A 858 -25.66 -14.47 -5.12
N TYR A 859 -26.73 -13.72 -5.01
CA TYR A 859 -27.55 -13.25 -6.13
C TYR A 859 -27.49 -11.73 -6.15
N ILE A 860 -27.07 -11.17 -7.26
CA ILE A 860 -26.97 -9.72 -7.47
C ILE A 860 -27.82 -9.40 -8.69
N LYS A 861 -28.84 -8.57 -8.53
CA LYS A 861 -29.62 -8.02 -9.62
C LYS A 861 -29.22 -6.59 -9.88
N ASN A 862 -28.85 -6.30 -11.12
CA ASN A 862 -28.51 -4.97 -11.60
C ASN A 862 -29.61 -4.48 -12.56
N GLU A 863 -30.19 -3.36 -12.24
CA GLU A 863 -31.26 -2.72 -13.03
C GLU A 863 -30.78 -1.33 -13.45
N SER A 864 -30.61 -1.10 -14.76
CA SER A 864 -30.35 0.19 -15.35
C SER A 864 -31.48 0.59 -16.32
N LEU A 865 -31.45 1.78 -16.87
CA LEU A 865 -32.47 2.24 -17.83
C LEU A 865 -32.60 1.34 -19.07
N THR A 866 -31.50 0.77 -19.53
CA THR A 866 -31.44 0.01 -20.79
C THR A 866 -31.25 -1.49 -20.57
N THR A 867 -30.73 -1.89 -19.45
CA THR A 867 -30.37 -3.30 -19.22
C THR A 867 -30.76 -3.76 -17.82
N VAL A 868 -31.26 -4.99 -17.76
CA VAL A 868 -31.48 -5.72 -16.52
C VAL A 868 -30.64 -7.00 -16.58
N SER A 869 -29.73 -7.15 -15.64
CA SER A 869 -28.89 -8.32 -15.54
C SER A 869 -28.85 -8.87 -14.10
N SER A 870 -28.64 -10.16 -14.00
CA SER A 870 -28.48 -10.83 -12.71
C SER A 870 -27.19 -11.63 -12.71
N VAL A 871 -26.46 -11.60 -11.60
CA VAL A 871 -25.25 -12.36 -11.38
C VAL A 871 -25.49 -13.35 -10.24
N ILE A 872 -25.27 -14.62 -10.51
CA ILE A 872 -25.34 -15.68 -9.51
C ILE A 872 -23.91 -16.18 -9.26
N ASN A 873 -23.45 -16.05 -8.03
CA ASN A 873 -22.16 -16.59 -7.61
C ASN A 873 -22.39 -17.76 -6.65
N LEU A 874 -21.83 -18.91 -6.99
CA LEU A 874 -21.77 -20.09 -6.15
C LEU A 874 -20.31 -20.31 -5.70
N ARG A 875 -20.12 -20.56 -4.43
CA ARG A 875 -18.81 -20.88 -3.86
C ARG A 875 -18.94 -22.11 -2.96
N GLY A 876 -17.94 -22.96 -3.01
CA GLY A 876 -17.85 -24.12 -2.12
C GLY A 876 -16.42 -24.42 -1.79
N GLY A 877 -16.15 -24.89 -0.59
CA GLY A 877 -14.80 -25.26 -0.20
C GLY A 877 -14.75 -26.22 0.97
N ALA A 878 -13.64 -26.90 1.10
CA ALA A 878 -13.33 -27.80 2.19
C ALA A 878 -11.88 -27.58 2.63
N ASP A 879 -11.68 -27.33 3.91
CA ASP A 879 -10.36 -27.28 4.54
C ASP A 879 -10.21 -28.55 5.39
N TYR A 880 -9.18 -29.33 5.13
CA TYR A 880 -8.88 -30.55 5.84
C TYR A 880 -7.54 -30.48 6.55
N LYS A 881 -7.53 -30.57 7.87
CA LYS A 881 -6.34 -30.68 8.70
C LYS A 881 -5.93 -32.14 8.81
N LEU A 882 -4.98 -32.58 7.98
CA LEU A 882 -4.45 -33.94 8.04
C LEU A 882 -3.69 -34.17 9.34
N ARG A 883 -2.89 -33.19 9.74
CA ARG A 883 -2.12 -33.15 10.99
C ARG A 883 -2.25 -31.75 11.59
N GLN A 884 -1.74 -31.53 12.79
CA GLN A 884 -1.76 -30.18 13.40
C GLN A 884 -0.96 -29.17 12.61
N ASP A 885 0.09 -29.63 11.95
CA ASP A 885 1.05 -28.88 11.17
C ASP A 885 0.74 -28.85 9.65
N PHE A 886 -0.16 -29.73 9.15
CA PHE A 886 -0.47 -29.84 7.73
C PHE A 886 -1.97 -29.74 7.44
N SER A 887 -2.34 -28.82 6.54
CA SER A 887 -3.70 -28.65 6.06
C SER A 887 -3.75 -28.60 4.54
N LEU A 888 -4.83 -29.15 3.98
CA LEU A 888 -5.17 -29.11 2.57
C LEU A 888 -6.50 -28.37 2.42
N SER A 889 -6.57 -27.43 1.49
CA SER A 889 -7.78 -26.69 1.18
C SER A 889 -8.14 -26.86 -0.28
N PHE A 890 -9.42 -27.10 -0.53
CA PHE A 890 -10.03 -27.12 -1.84
C PHE A 890 -11.13 -26.08 -1.89
N SER A 891 -11.21 -25.29 -2.94
CA SER A 891 -12.34 -24.38 -3.15
C SER A 891 -12.68 -24.28 -4.63
N GLY A 892 -13.96 -24.11 -4.91
CA GLY A 892 -14.51 -23.90 -6.23
C GLY A 892 -15.45 -22.72 -6.24
N GLN A 893 -15.46 -22.00 -7.35
CA GLN A 893 -16.40 -20.90 -7.59
C GLN A 893 -16.99 -21.02 -8.98
N LEU A 894 -18.23 -20.54 -9.10
CA LEU A 894 -18.96 -20.49 -10.35
C LEU A 894 -19.72 -19.16 -10.40
N GLN A 895 -19.59 -18.43 -11.49
CA GLN A 895 -20.32 -17.21 -11.73
C GLN A 895 -21.13 -17.33 -13.02
N ILE A 896 -22.43 -17.07 -12.90
CA ILE A 896 -23.37 -17.09 -14.02
C ILE A 896 -23.94 -15.69 -14.16
N ILE A 897 -23.89 -15.15 -15.36
CA ILE A 897 -24.54 -13.88 -15.71
C ILE A 897 -25.79 -14.18 -16.53
N VAL A 898 -26.90 -13.62 -16.11
CA VAL A 898 -28.17 -13.66 -16.83
C VAL A 898 -28.50 -12.26 -17.29
N ASN A 899 -28.44 -12.03 -18.57
CA ASN A 899 -28.96 -10.79 -19.17
C ASN A 899 -30.46 -10.94 -19.43
N GLU A 900 -31.28 -10.37 -18.54
CA GLU A 900 -32.74 -10.48 -18.63
C GLU A 900 -33.31 -9.71 -19.81
N THR A 901 -32.64 -8.62 -20.24
CA THR A 901 -33.04 -7.80 -21.37
C THR A 901 -32.81 -8.52 -22.69
N ALA A 902 -31.65 -9.11 -22.88
CA ALA A 902 -31.30 -9.89 -24.06
C ALA A 902 -31.82 -11.33 -24.01
N LYS A 903 -32.35 -11.80 -22.88
CA LYS A 903 -32.75 -13.19 -22.61
C LYS A 903 -31.61 -14.21 -22.81
N GLU A 904 -30.40 -13.80 -22.49
CA GLU A 904 -29.20 -14.62 -22.59
C GLU A 904 -28.69 -15.04 -21.20
N THR A 905 -28.23 -16.27 -21.11
CA THR A 905 -27.54 -16.76 -19.89
C THR A 905 -26.17 -17.25 -20.29
N LYS A 906 -25.16 -16.70 -19.64
CA LYS A 906 -23.75 -17.04 -19.90
C LYS A 906 -23.05 -17.49 -18.63
N LEU A 907 -22.22 -18.52 -18.77
CA LEU A 907 -21.26 -18.89 -17.74
C LEU A 907 -20.08 -17.94 -17.85
N ASN A 908 -20.00 -16.96 -16.93
CA ASN A 908 -18.96 -15.94 -17.01
C ASN A 908 -17.60 -16.48 -16.54
N THR A 909 -17.55 -17.04 -15.35
CA THR A 909 -16.30 -17.59 -14.82
C THR A 909 -16.55 -18.85 -13.99
N SER A 910 -15.61 -19.78 -14.09
CA SER A 910 -15.50 -20.89 -13.16
C SER A 910 -14.04 -21.01 -12.68
N GLY A 911 -13.85 -21.37 -11.43
CA GLY A 911 -12.50 -21.49 -10.90
C GLY A 911 -12.39 -22.58 -9.85
N ILE A 912 -11.22 -23.23 -9.86
CA ILE A 912 -10.84 -24.24 -8.86
C ILE A 912 -9.51 -23.80 -8.26
N LEU A 913 -9.42 -23.85 -6.94
CA LEU A 913 -8.25 -23.59 -6.17
C LEU A 913 -7.96 -24.75 -5.24
N ILE A 914 -6.76 -25.27 -5.33
CA ILE A 914 -6.21 -26.25 -4.40
C ILE A 914 -5.02 -25.59 -3.69
N SER A 915 -4.98 -25.64 -2.40
CA SER A 915 -3.85 -25.12 -1.64
C SER A 915 -3.50 -26.04 -0.48
N PHE A 916 -2.24 -26.07 -0.14
CA PHE A 916 -1.75 -26.74 1.05
C PHE A 916 -0.98 -25.76 1.93
N ARG A 917 -0.97 -26.03 3.22
CA ARG A 917 -0.19 -25.30 4.21
C ARG A 917 0.51 -26.31 5.11
N TYR A 918 1.81 -26.11 5.28
CA TYR A 918 2.64 -26.88 6.20
C TYR A 918 3.37 -25.92 7.13
N ASN A 919 3.22 -26.11 8.43
CA ASN A 919 3.95 -25.38 9.47
C ASN A 919 4.94 -26.36 10.12
N PHE A 920 6.16 -25.98 10.34
CA PHE A 920 7.21 -26.85 10.92
C PHE A 920 8.05 -26.11 11.93
#